data_c6318f3db73277e555ce328611fa4c5a
#
_entry.id   c6318f3db73277e555ce328611fa4c5a
#
_cell.length_a   1.000
_cell.length_b   1.000
_cell.length_c   1.000
_cell.angle_alpha   90.00
_cell.angle_beta   90.00
_cell.angle_gamma   90.00
#
_symmetry.space_group_name_H-M   'P 1'
#
loop_
_entity.id
_entity.type
_entity.pdbx_description
1 polymer ?
#
loop_
_entity_poly.entity_id
_entity_poly.type
_entity_poly.pdbx_seq_one_letter_code
_entity_poly.pdbx_strand_id
1 'polypeptide(L)'
;MSASWPPEFITLNPNKRVLFLTKDLQLIKDQLYNGLDLNMCDLSVDDLLDDINTDVMTPAWVCFDHEPGVIAENAYAGLLHEGERVFETGALKNGGFEVIVSGHRKGTGSSRETAPQCERWSGIRIVIAASFAPIHERNNINLGQVMGDHQMLERLQNGESIPLSEFTKQYDPVTRLILENGGILPFAKKLKGDLIELPAVSSERRGMTMAEKIIANKLIGRNGAACYVSPGDAVLATVDGGYSHEFTTAQVHNFLAAEYGEDYSLPNPPKFAVFEDHLLYATGVPRFGPFADKIQVLRDLQVAFQRHTGVRDYSAKDGVSPGICHQVAREEFIDVGDFIQATDSHTCMGGASNALTYGVGSTEYANLVYNQFAFVKVPESIRFELTGSLNPGCTAKDVILHILWHYAKHSDTLDRSMEFGGPGLASISMDERATLCNMATECSAKTGICDPDQLTIDWLLDRRDDLTEEEIRSAFVTPDEDAHYDGGVHIINLDEIRPMVAHPGNPDEGVPSDPTNGAYIDELGEVAIDIAYAGSCTAGKDDDFAYYAMVTKAALDAGLTVAEGVDCYIQFGSKAVKDLSERNGWNDLFKKAGVKLIDPGCGACIGAGPGVSHESEQVSVSAINRNFQGRSGPGKLYLASPLTVMASAFTGKITAWKPDLFS
;
A
#
# COMPACT_ATOMS: atom_id res chain seq x y z
N MET A 1 -6.20 -39.71 0.59
CA MET A 1 -5.35 -38.61 0.10
C MET A 1 -6.23 -37.72 -0.76
N SER A 2 -6.56 -36.51 -0.31
CA SER A 2 -7.24 -35.56 -1.17
C SER A 2 -6.28 -35.21 -2.32
N ALA A 3 -6.75 -35.33 -3.57
CA ALA A 3 -5.97 -34.90 -4.72
C ALA A 3 -5.44 -33.47 -4.48
N SER A 4 -4.18 -33.23 -4.81
CA SER A 4 -3.59 -31.90 -4.67
C SER A 4 -4.36 -30.92 -5.56
N TRP A 5 -4.74 -29.78 -5.01
CA TRP A 5 -5.32 -28.69 -5.80
C TRP A 5 -4.17 -27.83 -6.38
N PRO A 6 -4.31 -27.30 -7.61
CA PRO A 6 -5.35 -27.60 -8.61
C PRO A 6 -5.10 -28.96 -9.31
N PRO A 7 -6.15 -29.60 -9.83
CA PRO A 7 -6.00 -30.81 -10.66
C PRO A 7 -5.58 -30.43 -12.11
N GLU A 8 -5.06 -31.40 -12.85
CA GLU A 8 -4.68 -31.21 -14.27
C GLU A 8 -5.87 -30.79 -15.16
N PHE A 9 -7.07 -31.26 -14.83
CA PHE A 9 -8.32 -30.90 -15.49
C PHE A 9 -9.30 -30.34 -14.47
N ILE A 10 -9.84 -29.19 -14.77
CA ILE A 10 -10.87 -28.52 -13.96
C ILE A 10 -12.25 -29.04 -14.37
N THR A 11 -13.01 -29.49 -13.39
CA THR A 11 -14.42 -29.90 -13.52
C THR A 11 -15.19 -29.35 -12.32
N LEU A 12 -16.48 -29.10 -12.48
CA LEU A 12 -17.33 -28.77 -11.34
C LEU A 12 -17.58 -30.00 -10.49
N ASN A 13 -17.45 -29.87 -9.18
CA ASN A 13 -17.83 -30.93 -8.27
C ASN A 13 -19.36 -31.01 -8.17
N PRO A 14 -19.99 -32.16 -8.48
CA PRO A 14 -21.47 -32.30 -8.49
C PRO A 14 -22.11 -32.08 -7.10
N ASN A 15 -21.29 -32.09 -6.01
CA ASN A 15 -21.77 -31.84 -4.66
C ASN A 15 -21.50 -30.39 -4.19
N LYS A 16 -21.06 -29.53 -5.11
CA LYS A 16 -20.75 -28.12 -4.84
C LYS A 16 -21.54 -27.23 -5.77
N ARG A 17 -21.70 -25.96 -5.37
CA ARG A 17 -22.55 -24.99 -6.03
C ARG A 17 -21.73 -23.87 -6.68
N VAL A 18 -22.35 -23.15 -7.60
CA VAL A 18 -21.84 -21.91 -8.21
C VAL A 18 -22.65 -20.75 -7.65
N LEU A 19 -21.97 -19.72 -7.12
CA LEU A 19 -22.61 -18.50 -6.64
C LEU A 19 -22.44 -17.38 -7.65
N PHE A 20 -23.52 -16.81 -8.12
CA PHE A 20 -23.54 -15.65 -8.98
C PHE A 20 -23.81 -14.38 -8.18
N LEU A 21 -22.90 -13.41 -8.23
CA LEU A 21 -23.06 -12.09 -7.65
C LEU A 21 -23.81 -11.20 -8.65
N THR A 22 -25.13 -11.21 -8.56
CA THR A 22 -26.04 -10.51 -9.48
C THR A 22 -26.36 -9.09 -8.99
N LYS A 23 -26.69 -8.18 -9.93
CA LYS A 23 -27.20 -6.83 -9.62
C LYS A 23 -28.56 -6.89 -8.90
N ASP A 24 -29.36 -7.92 -9.19
CA ASP A 24 -30.53 -8.26 -8.38
C ASP A 24 -30.07 -8.99 -7.11
N LEU A 25 -29.98 -8.26 -6.00
CA LEU A 25 -29.50 -8.79 -4.72
C LEU A 25 -30.46 -9.84 -4.12
N GLN A 26 -31.72 -9.91 -4.54
CA GLN A 26 -32.63 -10.95 -4.10
C GLN A 26 -32.21 -12.31 -4.65
N LEU A 27 -31.73 -12.38 -5.90
CA LEU A 27 -31.21 -13.61 -6.48
C LEU A 27 -29.98 -14.13 -5.71
N ILE A 28 -29.14 -13.23 -5.16
CA ILE A 28 -28.04 -13.65 -4.30
C ILE A 28 -28.59 -14.29 -3.01
N LYS A 29 -29.57 -13.66 -2.35
CA LYS A 29 -30.21 -14.20 -1.15
C LYS A 29 -30.87 -15.56 -1.43
N ASP A 30 -31.53 -15.72 -2.57
CA ASP A 30 -32.16 -16.98 -2.95
C ASP A 30 -31.14 -18.10 -3.19
N GLN A 31 -29.98 -17.79 -3.76
CA GLN A 31 -28.88 -18.74 -3.88
C GLN A 31 -28.30 -19.13 -2.50
N LEU A 32 -28.11 -18.16 -1.60
CA LEU A 32 -27.55 -18.39 -0.28
C LEU A 32 -28.48 -19.16 0.65
N TYR A 33 -29.78 -18.85 0.65
CA TYR A 33 -30.71 -19.28 1.70
C TYR A 33 -31.84 -20.17 1.20
N ASN A 34 -32.22 -20.06 -0.07
CA ASN A 34 -33.39 -20.77 -0.63
C ASN A 34 -33.01 -21.91 -1.60
N GLY A 35 -31.70 -22.16 -1.77
CA GLY A 35 -31.20 -23.26 -2.59
C GLY A 35 -31.36 -23.04 -4.10
N LEU A 36 -31.54 -21.79 -4.56
CA LEU A 36 -31.58 -21.46 -5.98
C LEU A 36 -30.20 -21.71 -6.59
N ASP A 37 -30.14 -22.51 -7.66
CA ASP A 37 -28.97 -22.66 -8.52
C ASP A 37 -29.22 -21.96 -9.86
N LEU A 38 -28.21 -21.23 -10.35
CA LEU A 38 -28.26 -20.49 -11.60
C LEU A 38 -27.24 -21.08 -12.60
N ASN A 39 -27.53 -20.88 -13.89
CA ASN A 39 -26.62 -21.21 -14.97
C ASN A 39 -26.17 -19.96 -15.71
N MET A 40 -24.93 -19.95 -16.20
CA MET A 40 -24.37 -18.79 -16.93
C MET A 40 -25.17 -18.53 -18.23
N CYS A 41 -25.68 -19.56 -18.87
CA CYS A 41 -26.51 -19.42 -20.09
C CYS A 41 -27.86 -18.69 -19.87
N ASP A 42 -28.32 -18.56 -18.62
CA ASP A 42 -29.55 -17.84 -18.25
C ASP A 42 -29.28 -16.36 -17.88
N LEU A 43 -28.02 -15.95 -17.84
CA LEU A 43 -27.59 -14.65 -17.44
C LEU A 43 -26.67 -14.01 -18.49
N SER A 44 -26.65 -12.69 -18.53
CA SER A 44 -25.64 -11.91 -19.24
C SER A 44 -24.59 -11.36 -18.25
N VAL A 45 -23.43 -10.95 -18.75
CA VAL A 45 -22.41 -10.27 -17.92
C VAL A 45 -22.98 -8.99 -17.31
N ASP A 46 -23.89 -8.32 -18.01
CA ASP A 46 -24.55 -7.10 -17.54
C ASP A 46 -25.51 -7.33 -16.36
N ASP A 47 -25.91 -8.55 -16.07
CA ASP A 47 -26.73 -8.90 -14.91
C ASP A 47 -25.88 -9.09 -13.64
N LEU A 48 -24.54 -9.14 -13.77
CA LEU A 48 -23.62 -9.39 -12.69
C LEU A 48 -23.08 -8.08 -12.08
N LEU A 49 -22.73 -8.13 -10.79
CA LEU A 49 -22.10 -7.01 -10.09
C LEU A 49 -20.71 -6.73 -10.66
N ASP A 50 -20.50 -5.47 -11.03
CA ASP A 50 -19.21 -4.91 -11.42
C ASP A 50 -18.55 -4.23 -10.22
N ASP A 51 -17.26 -3.91 -10.33
CA ASP A 51 -16.50 -3.11 -9.36
C ASP A 51 -16.61 -3.59 -7.91
N ILE A 52 -16.71 -4.89 -7.71
CA ILE A 52 -16.74 -5.46 -6.36
C ILE A 52 -15.41 -5.13 -5.69
N ASN A 53 -15.44 -4.16 -4.80
CA ASN A 53 -14.24 -3.70 -4.11
C ASN A 53 -13.95 -4.50 -2.83
N THR A 54 -12.75 -4.32 -2.30
CA THR A 54 -12.30 -5.05 -1.10
C THR A 54 -13.10 -4.71 0.16
N ASP A 55 -13.72 -3.53 0.25
CA ASP A 55 -14.58 -3.17 1.38
C ASP A 55 -15.95 -3.86 1.31
N VAL A 56 -16.45 -4.16 0.12
CA VAL A 56 -17.63 -5.02 -0.07
C VAL A 56 -17.34 -6.45 0.36
N MET A 57 -16.17 -6.97 0.00
CA MET A 57 -15.76 -8.35 0.34
C MET A 57 -15.41 -8.48 1.82
N THR A 58 -14.50 -7.63 2.32
CA THR A 58 -14.03 -7.63 3.72
C THR A 58 -13.87 -6.20 4.21
N PRO A 59 -14.92 -5.60 4.83
CA PRO A 59 -14.82 -4.28 5.45
C PRO A 59 -13.67 -4.19 6.45
N ALA A 60 -13.17 -3.00 6.73
CA ALA A 60 -11.99 -2.76 7.56
C ALA A 60 -12.01 -3.50 8.92
N TRP A 61 -13.18 -3.65 9.54
CA TRP A 61 -13.31 -4.37 10.81
C TRP A 61 -13.06 -5.89 10.70
N VAL A 62 -13.22 -6.51 9.51
CA VAL A 62 -12.86 -7.92 9.27
C VAL A 62 -11.34 -8.10 9.28
N CYS A 63 -10.60 -7.06 8.93
CA CYS A 63 -9.13 -7.11 8.95
C CYS A 63 -8.55 -7.16 10.38
N PHE A 64 -9.35 -6.95 11.43
CA PHE A 64 -8.93 -7.24 12.82
C PHE A 64 -8.94 -8.74 13.14
N ASP A 65 -9.46 -9.57 12.24
CA ASP A 65 -9.36 -11.03 12.34
C ASP A 65 -8.13 -11.53 11.56
N HIS A 66 -7.46 -12.52 12.13
CA HIS A 66 -6.26 -13.12 11.54
C HIS A 66 -6.45 -14.60 11.22
N GLU A 67 -7.46 -15.24 11.83
CA GLU A 67 -7.75 -16.64 11.61
C GLU A 67 -8.54 -16.86 10.32
N PRO A 68 -8.09 -17.79 9.43
CA PRO A 68 -8.76 -18.10 8.18
C PRO A 68 -10.26 -18.39 8.32
N GLY A 69 -10.62 -19.15 9.35
CA GLY A 69 -12.00 -19.54 9.62
C GLY A 69 -12.92 -18.36 9.93
N VAL A 70 -12.43 -17.38 10.68
CA VAL A 70 -13.18 -16.17 11.09
C VAL A 70 -13.29 -15.17 9.92
N ILE A 71 -12.22 -15.01 9.13
CA ILE A 71 -12.26 -14.20 7.91
C ILE A 71 -13.29 -14.75 6.93
N ALA A 72 -13.34 -16.07 6.74
CA ALA A 72 -14.32 -16.74 5.88
C ALA A 72 -15.77 -16.55 6.36
N GLU A 73 -16.02 -16.51 7.67
CA GLU A 73 -17.36 -16.27 8.23
C GLU A 73 -17.90 -14.88 7.89
N ASN A 74 -17.02 -13.90 7.66
CA ASN A 74 -17.38 -12.51 7.35
C ASN A 74 -17.24 -12.15 5.86
N ALA A 75 -17.18 -13.16 4.99
CA ALA A 75 -17.13 -12.94 3.54
C ALA A 75 -18.33 -12.12 3.05
N TYR A 76 -18.07 -11.09 2.25
CA TYR A 76 -19.06 -10.15 1.71
C TYR A 76 -19.89 -9.40 2.77
N ALA A 77 -19.34 -9.23 3.96
CA ALA A 77 -20.01 -8.48 5.03
C ALA A 77 -20.29 -7.01 4.70
N GLY A 78 -19.64 -6.45 3.68
CA GLY A 78 -19.86 -5.09 3.19
C GLY A 78 -20.93 -4.99 2.10
N LEU A 79 -21.47 -6.10 1.59
CA LEU A 79 -22.58 -6.05 0.64
C LEU A 79 -23.90 -5.85 1.38
N LEU A 80 -24.45 -4.63 1.26
CA LEU A 80 -25.66 -4.22 1.96
C LEU A 80 -26.81 -4.02 0.97
N HIS A 81 -28.02 -4.34 1.42
CA HIS A 81 -29.28 -4.03 0.77
C HIS A 81 -30.20 -3.36 1.77
N GLU A 82 -30.62 -2.12 1.50
CA GLU A 82 -31.44 -1.32 2.43
C GLU A 82 -30.87 -1.22 3.86
N GLY A 83 -29.52 -1.22 3.97
CA GLY A 83 -28.80 -1.17 5.26
C GLY A 83 -28.61 -2.51 5.95
N GLU A 84 -29.19 -3.61 5.44
CA GLU A 84 -29.01 -4.95 5.94
C GLU A 84 -27.97 -5.74 5.12
N ARG A 85 -27.26 -6.67 5.77
CA ARG A 85 -26.31 -7.54 5.07
C ARG A 85 -27.03 -8.47 4.11
N VAL A 86 -26.50 -8.62 2.89
CA VAL A 86 -26.92 -9.65 1.95
C VAL A 86 -26.35 -11.01 2.35
N PHE A 87 -25.11 -11.02 2.86
CA PHE A 87 -24.43 -12.21 3.40
C PHE A 87 -24.46 -12.17 4.93
N GLU A 88 -25.23 -13.05 5.55
CA GLU A 88 -25.14 -13.29 6.99
C GLU A 88 -23.81 -13.97 7.33
N THR A 89 -23.43 -13.92 8.62
CA THR A 89 -22.20 -14.54 9.09
C THR A 89 -22.17 -16.04 8.71
N GLY A 90 -21.12 -16.46 8.02
CA GLY A 90 -20.94 -17.83 7.58
C GLY A 90 -21.74 -18.23 6.31
N ALA A 91 -22.54 -17.35 5.71
CA ALA A 91 -23.39 -17.69 4.59
C ALA A 91 -22.63 -18.30 3.40
N LEU A 92 -21.52 -17.68 2.97
CA LEU A 92 -20.68 -18.23 1.91
C LEU A 92 -20.00 -19.54 2.32
N LYS A 93 -19.41 -19.58 3.52
CA LYS A 93 -18.68 -20.73 4.06
C LYS A 93 -19.56 -21.99 4.18
N ASN A 94 -20.83 -21.81 4.58
CA ASN A 94 -21.77 -22.90 4.80
C ASN A 94 -22.64 -23.21 3.58
N GLY A 95 -22.64 -22.34 2.55
CA GLY A 95 -23.49 -22.45 1.36
C GLY A 95 -23.07 -23.55 0.37
N GLY A 96 -21.93 -24.20 0.58
CA GLY A 96 -21.45 -25.31 -0.24
C GLY A 96 -20.94 -24.88 -1.63
N PHE A 97 -20.57 -23.62 -1.80
CA PHE A 97 -20.06 -23.07 -3.06
C PHE A 97 -18.57 -23.41 -3.27
N GLU A 98 -18.20 -23.63 -4.53
CA GLU A 98 -16.80 -23.80 -4.93
C GLU A 98 -16.40 -22.82 -6.04
N VAL A 99 -17.38 -22.22 -6.73
CA VAL A 99 -17.20 -21.20 -7.75
C VAL A 99 -17.96 -19.94 -7.37
N ILE A 100 -17.34 -18.78 -7.59
CA ILE A 100 -17.97 -17.47 -7.46
C ILE A 100 -17.86 -16.70 -8.76
N VAL A 101 -18.94 -16.01 -9.15
CA VAL A 101 -19.08 -15.36 -10.45
C VAL A 101 -19.45 -13.90 -10.28
N SER A 102 -18.76 -13.01 -10.98
CA SER A 102 -19.02 -11.56 -11.00
C SER A 102 -18.83 -10.97 -12.39
N GLY A 103 -19.14 -9.69 -12.56
CA GLY A 103 -18.95 -8.92 -13.78
C GLY A 103 -17.52 -8.41 -13.97
N HIS A 104 -17.38 -7.12 -14.27
CA HIS A 104 -16.09 -6.47 -14.55
C HIS A 104 -15.37 -6.00 -13.27
N ARG A 105 -14.05 -5.95 -13.33
CA ARG A 105 -13.15 -5.34 -12.36
C ARG A 105 -13.36 -5.83 -10.92
N LYS A 106 -13.39 -7.15 -10.74
CA LYS A 106 -13.48 -7.77 -9.41
C LYS A 106 -12.22 -7.45 -8.58
N GLY A 107 -12.42 -7.03 -7.33
CA GLY A 107 -11.35 -6.81 -6.36
C GLY A 107 -10.70 -5.42 -6.42
N THR A 108 -11.42 -4.40 -6.89
CA THR A 108 -10.97 -2.99 -6.84
C THR A 108 -10.81 -2.50 -5.38
N GLY A 109 -10.18 -1.35 -5.20
CA GLY A 109 -9.99 -0.72 -3.89
C GLY A 109 -8.61 -0.97 -3.30
N SER A 110 -8.53 -1.29 -2.01
CA SER A 110 -7.26 -1.43 -1.30
C SER A 110 -6.58 -2.79 -1.55
N SER A 111 -5.27 -2.85 -1.27
CA SER A 111 -4.45 -4.07 -1.42
C SER A 111 -4.75 -5.18 -0.39
N ARG A 112 -5.88 -5.13 0.29
CA ARG A 112 -6.25 -6.10 1.34
C ARG A 112 -6.34 -7.52 0.79
N GLU A 113 -5.44 -8.36 1.24
CA GLU A 113 -5.43 -9.78 0.89
C GLU A 113 -6.57 -10.55 1.56
N THR A 114 -7.16 -10.04 2.65
CA THR A 114 -8.35 -10.63 3.29
C THR A 114 -9.52 -10.80 2.32
N ALA A 115 -9.62 -9.98 1.27
CA ALA A 115 -10.67 -10.10 0.26
C ALA A 115 -10.63 -11.44 -0.50
N PRO A 116 -9.55 -11.85 -1.19
CA PRO A 116 -9.48 -13.19 -1.78
C PRO A 116 -9.39 -14.30 -0.72
N GLN A 117 -8.81 -14.02 0.47
CA GLN A 117 -8.76 -14.99 1.56
C GLN A 117 -10.16 -15.40 2.03
N CYS A 118 -11.09 -14.45 2.18
CA CYS A 118 -12.44 -14.78 2.62
C CYS A 118 -13.16 -15.76 1.66
N GLU A 119 -12.93 -15.63 0.36
CA GLU A 119 -13.43 -16.57 -0.63
C GLU A 119 -12.71 -17.92 -0.55
N ARG A 120 -11.38 -17.89 -0.55
CA ARG A 120 -10.54 -19.10 -0.52
C ARG A 120 -10.87 -19.99 0.67
N TRP A 121 -11.01 -19.40 1.84
CA TRP A 121 -11.30 -20.14 3.08
C TRP A 121 -12.79 -20.45 3.28
N SER A 122 -13.68 -19.81 2.53
CA SER A 122 -15.08 -20.24 2.41
C SER A 122 -15.25 -21.46 1.50
N GLY A 123 -14.19 -21.91 0.82
CA GLY A 123 -14.22 -23.08 -0.05
C GLY A 123 -14.25 -22.74 -1.54
N ILE A 124 -14.21 -21.46 -1.91
CA ILE A 124 -14.13 -21.01 -3.29
C ILE A 124 -12.73 -21.36 -3.84
N ARG A 125 -12.70 -22.11 -4.93
CA ARG A 125 -11.49 -22.55 -5.62
C ARG A 125 -11.36 -21.94 -6.99
N ILE A 126 -12.49 -21.58 -7.61
CA ILE A 126 -12.57 -21.01 -8.95
C ILE A 126 -13.28 -19.66 -8.85
N VAL A 127 -12.65 -18.64 -9.37
CA VAL A 127 -13.20 -17.27 -9.41
C VAL A 127 -13.42 -16.88 -10.86
N ILE A 128 -14.65 -16.56 -11.21
CA ILE A 128 -15.05 -16.18 -12.58
C ILE A 128 -15.40 -14.70 -12.62
N ALA A 129 -14.79 -13.98 -13.54
CA ALA A 129 -15.10 -12.58 -13.79
C ALA A 129 -14.77 -12.19 -15.23
N ALA A 130 -15.35 -11.08 -15.71
CA ALA A 130 -14.98 -10.52 -17.00
C ALA A 130 -13.57 -9.88 -16.97
N SER A 131 -13.19 -9.36 -15.80
CA SER A 131 -11.83 -8.86 -15.53
C SER A 131 -11.58 -8.74 -14.02
N PHE A 132 -10.29 -8.72 -13.63
CA PHE A 132 -9.84 -8.60 -12.26
C PHE A 132 -9.02 -7.33 -12.07
N ALA A 133 -9.08 -6.74 -10.88
CA ALA A 133 -8.11 -5.71 -10.49
C ALA A 133 -6.73 -6.35 -10.28
N PRO A 134 -5.62 -5.74 -10.72
CA PRO A 134 -4.30 -6.38 -10.77
C PRO A 134 -3.80 -6.91 -9.42
N ILE A 135 -4.01 -6.16 -8.33
CA ILE A 135 -3.60 -6.58 -6.98
C ILE A 135 -4.43 -7.78 -6.51
N HIS A 136 -5.72 -7.79 -6.78
CA HIS A 136 -6.61 -8.89 -6.41
C HIS A 136 -6.28 -10.16 -7.19
N GLU A 137 -6.00 -10.03 -8.50
CA GLU A 137 -5.54 -11.13 -9.34
C GLU A 137 -4.25 -11.74 -8.79
N ARG A 138 -3.26 -10.90 -8.44
CA ARG A 138 -2.00 -11.35 -7.83
C ARG A 138 -2.23 -12.10 -6.51
N ASN A 139 -3.11 -11.60 -5.66
CA ASN A 139 -3.43 -12.25 -4.38
C ASN A 139 -4.13 -13.60 -4.61
N ASN A 140 -5.03 -13.72 -5.59
CA ASN A 140 -5.63 -14.99 -6.00
C ASN A 140 -4.57 -15.99 -6.48
N ILE A 141 -3.60 -15.55 -7.29
CA ILE A 141 -2.47 -16.36 -7.75
C ILE A 141 -1.67 -16.88 -6.54
N ASN A 142 -1.33 -16.00 -5.60
CA ASN A 142 -0.57 -16.37 -4.42
C ASN A 142 -1.30 -17.40 -3.53
N LEU A 143 -2.62 -17.32 -3.47
CA LEU A 143 -3.49 -18.26 -2.75
C LEU A 143 -3.84 -19.53 -3.53
N GLY A 144 -3.43 -19.64 -4.79
CA GLY A 144 -3.71 -20.79 -5.65
C GLY A 144 -5.18 -20.92 -6.06
N GLN A 145 -5.90 -19.80 -6.18
CA GLN A 145 -7.25 -19.77 -6.72
C GLN A 145 -7.19 -19.70 -8.24
N VAL A 146 -7.94 -20.58 -8.91
CA VAL A 146 -8.02 -20.61 -10.38
C VAL A 146 -8.98 -19.52 -10.83
N MET A 147 -8.55 -18.69 -11.77
CA MET A 147 -9.37 -17.61 -12.34
C MET A 147 -9.72 -17.93 -13.78
N GLY A 148 -10.97 -17.64 -14.16
CA GLY A 148 -11.47 -17.88 -15.50
C GLY A 148 -12.51 -16.84 -15.93
N ASP A 149 -13.00 -16.99 -17.16
CA ASP A 149 -14.05 -16.18 -17.75
C ASP A 149 -15.41 -16.90 -17.79
N HIS A 150 -16.43 -16.16 -18.18
CA HIS A 150 -17.81 -16.67 -18.24
C HIS A 150 -18.00 -17.79 -19.28
N GLN A 151 -17.23 -17.80 -20.38
CA GLN A 151 -17.29 -18.87 -21.38
C GLN A 151 -16.74 -20.19 -20.83
N MET A 152 -15.66 -20.11 -20.04
CA MET A 152 -15.13 -21.28 -19.33
C MET A 152 -16.16 -21.84 -18.34
N LEU A 153 -16.87 -20.97 -17.60
CA LEU A 153 -17.91 -21.40 -16.68
C LEU A 153 -19.06 -22.13 -17.42
N GLU A 154 -19.54 -21.57 -18.52
CA GLU A 154 -20.60 -22.21 -19.33
C GLU A 154 -20.18 -23.61 -19.79
N ARG A 155 -18.95 -23.78 -20.27
CA ARG A 155 -18.40 -25.10 -20.65
C ARG A 155 -18.37 -26.06 -19.47
N LEU A 156 -17.91 -25.59 -18.28
CA LEU A 156 -17.89 -26.38 -17.05
C LEU A 156 -19.32 -26.82 -16.63
N GLN A 157 -20.29 -25.89 -16.68
CA GLN A 157 -21.71 -26.21 -16.36
C GLN A 157 -22.35 -27.17 -17.35
N ASN A 158 -21.87 -27.18 -18.59
CA ASN A 158 -22.28 -28.19 -19.63
C ASN A 158 -21.55 -29.54 -19.45
N GLY A 159 -20.76 -29.71 -18.37
CA GLY A 159 -20.09 -30.96 -18.02
C GLY A 159 -18.75 -31.19 -18.73
N GLU A 160 -18.20 -30.18 -19.36
CA GLU A 160 -16.86 -30.25 -19.96
C GLU A 160 -15.77 -30.30 -18.88
N SER A 161 -14.72 -31.06 -19.18
CA SER A 161 -13.48 -31.10 -18.39
C SER A 161 -12.44 -30.24 -19.09
N ILE A 162 -12.08 -29.08 -18.49
CA ILE A 162 -11.20 -28.11 -19.12
C ILE A 162 -9.78 -28.28 -18.56
N PRO A 163 -8.76 -28.41 -19.41
CA PRO A 163 -7.36 -28.45 -18.94
C PRO A 163 -6.99 -27.20 -18.14
N LEU A 164 -6.28 -27.36 -17.03
CA LEU A 164 -5.79 -26.24 -16.22
C LEU A 164 -4.98 -25.25 -17.06
N SER A 165 -4.26 -25.74 -18.06
CA SER A 165 -3.48 -24.92 -18.99
C SER A 165 -4.31 -23.91 -19.79
N GLU A 166 -5.62 -24.13 -19.98
CA GLU A 166 -6.50 -23.12 -20.59
C GLU A 166 -6.75 -21.93 -19.66
N PHE A 167 -6.86 -22.17 -18.35
CA PHE A 167 -7.01 -21.11 -17.34
C PHE A 167 -5.73 -20.32 -17.13
N THR A 168 -4.58 -20.94 -17.39
CA THR A 168 -3.27 -20.33 -17.10
C THR A 168 -2.56 -19.78 -18.33
N LYS A 169 -3.08 -20.02 -19.56
CA LYS A 169 -2.41 -19.68 -20.83
C LYS A 169 -2.06 -18.19 -21.01
N GLN A 170 -2.84 -17.28 -20.40
CA GLN A 170 -2.62 -15.83 -20.46
C GLN A 170 -1.48 -15.37 -19.56
N TYR A 171 -1.06 -16.20 -18.60
CA TYR A 171 0.00 -15.84 -17.66
C TYR A 171 1.39 -16.21 -18.20
N ASP A 172 2.37 -15.48 -17.67
CA ASP A 172 3.78 -15.80 -17.88
C ASP A 172 4.16 -17.18 -17.29
N PRO A 173 5.31 -17.75 -17.68
CA PRO A 173 5.69 -19.09 -17.24
C PRO A 173 5.83 -19.25 -15.73
N VAL A 174 6.30 -18.23 -14.98
CA VAL A 174 6.47 -18.34 -13.52
C VAL A 174 5.12 -18.26 -12.82
N THR A 175 4.24 -17.35 -13.23
CA THR A 175 2.86 -17.27 -12.72
C THR A 175 2.10 -18.58 -12.95
N ARG A 176 2.27 -19.22 -14.13
CA ARG A 176 1.71 -20.56 -14.40
C ARG A 176 2.21 -21.58 -13.39
N LEU A 177 3.51 -21.64 -13.17
CA LEU A 177 4.10 -22.57 -12.19
C LEU A 177 3.55 -22.35 -10.79
N ILE A 178 3.36 -21.09 -10.35
CA ILE A 178 2.76 -20.79 -9.05
C ILE A 178 1.33 -21.32 -8.97
N LEU A 179 0.48 -21.02 -9.95
CA LEU A 179 -0.91 -21.50 -10.00
C LEU A 179 -1.02 -23.02 -10.09
N GLU A 180 -0.24 -23.66 -10.97
CA GLU A 180 -0.24 -25.11 -11.18
C GLU A 180 0.27 -25.87 -9.95
N ASN A 181 0.99 -25.19 -9.06
CA ASN A 181 1.46 -25.77 -7.80
C ASN A 181 0.61 -25.39 -6.58
N GLY A 182 -0.51 -24.70 -6.78
CA GLY A 182 -1.47 -24.40 -5.70
C GLY A 182 -1.18 -23.16 -4.89
N GLY A 183 -0.42 -22.22 -5.46
CA GLY A 183 -0.08 -20.94 -4.85
C GLY A 183 1.42 -20.82 -4.51
N ILE A 184 1.80 -19.62 -4.02
CA ILE A 184 3.21 -19.26 -3.86
C ILE A 184 3.95 -20.11 -2.81
N LEU A 185 3.33 -20.46 -1.69
CA LEU A 185 3.98 -21.22 -0.63
C LEU A 185 4.23 -22.69 -1.03
N PRO A 186 3.24 -23.45 -1.57
CA PRO A 186 3.48 -24.77 -2.09
C PRO A 186 4.47 -24.79 -3.27
N PHE A 187 4.42 -23.80 -4.15
CA PHE A 187 5.38 -23.61 -5.23
C PHE A 187 6.81 -23.46 -4.66
N ALA A 188 7.00 -22.56 -3.70
CA ALA A 188 8.31 -22.31 -3.10
C ALA A 188 8.89 -23.53 -2.40
N LYS A 189 8.05 -24.32 -1.74
CA LYS A 189 8.45 -25.58 -1.10
C LYS A 189 8.96 -26.61 -2.12
N LYS A 190 8.28 -26.71 -3.27
CA LYS A 190 8.71 -27.61 -4.36
C LYS A 190 9.98 -27.09 -5.05
N LEU A 191 10.10 -25.78 -5.23
CA LEU A 191 11.30 -25.16 -5.80
C LEU A 191 12.54 -25.43 -4.93
N LYS A 192 12.44 -25.26 -3.62
CA LYS A 192 13.52 -25.62 -2.67
C LYS A 192 13.86 -27.10 -2.65
N GLY A 193 12.94 -27.95 -3.03
CA GLY A 193 13.14 -29.39 -3.16
C GLY A 193 13.65 -29.84 -4.53
N ASP A 194 14.10 -28.91 -5.39
CA ASP A 194 14.54 -29.16 -6.77
C ASP A 194 13.52 -29.94 -7.64
N LEU A 195 12.23 -29.73 -7.35
CA LEU A 195 11.12 -30.37 -8.08
C LEU A 195 10.56 -29.50 -9.20
N ILE A 196 11.02 -28.25 -9.31
CA ILE A 196 10.60 -27.27 -10.31
C ILE A 196 11.83 -26.63 -10.92
N GLU A 197 11.86 -26.58 -12.27
CA GLU A 197 12.86 -25.83 -13.02
C GLU A 197 12.30 -24.47 -13.42
N LEU A 198 13.08 -23.41 -13.17
CA LEU A 198 12.68 -22.05 -13.52
C LEU A 198 13.01 -21.74 -14.99
N PRO A 199 12.21 -20.87 -15.64
CA PRO A 199 12.53 -20.35 -16.96
C PRO A 199 13.92 -19.67 -16.98
N ALA A 200 14.61 -19.79 -18.11
CA ALA A 200 15.90 -19.11 -18.29
C ALA A 200 15.70 -17.60 -18.37
N VAL A 201 16.62 -16.86 -17.71
CA VAL A 201 16.66 -15.39 -17.79
C VAL A 201 17.49 -14.95 -18.99
N SER A 202 17.10 -13.86 -19.65
CA SER A 202 17.83 -13.31 -20.79
C SER A 202 19.26 -12.87 -20.41
N SER A 203 20.22 -13.18 -21.26
CA SER A 203 21.60 -12.67 -21.20
C SER A 203 21.88 -11.62 -22.28
N GLU A 204 20.90 -11.27 -23.10
CA GLU A 204 21.04 -10.24 -24.16
C GLU A 204 21.06 -8.86 -23.52
N ARG A 205 22.10 -8.08 -23.86
CA ARG A 205 22.25 -6.72 -23.32
C ARG A 205 21.17 -5.80 -23.85
N ARG A 206 20.56 -5.05 -22.92
CA ARG A 206 19.66 -3.90 -23.19
C ARG A 206 19.93 -2.78 -22.20
N GLY A 207 19.52 -1.57 -22.56
CA GLY A 207 19.48 -0.47 -21.60
C GLY A 207 18.38 -0.69 -20.57
N MET A 208 18.71 -0.58 -19.28
CA MET A 208 17.81 -0.81 -18.17
C MET A 208 17.59 0.42 -17.31
N THR A 209 16.38 0.59 -16.82
CA THR A 209 15.99 1.58 -15.81
C THR A 209 16.51 1.20 -14.42
N MET A 210 16.36 2.06 -13.42
CA MET A 210 16.83 1.74 -12.05
C MET A 210 16.11 0.51 -11.49
N ALA A 211 14.79 0.43 -11.63
CA ALA A 211 14.02 -0.72 -11.16
C ALA A 211 14.47 -2.02 -11.83
N GLU A 212 14.64 -2.02 -13.15
CA GLU A 212 15.12 -3.17 -13.90
C GLU A 212 16.52 -3.62 -13.46
N LYS A 213 17.45 -2.67 -13.24
CA LYS A 213 18.81 -2.98 -12.75
C LYS A 213 18.81 -3.60 -11.36
N ILE A 214 18.03 -3.06 -10.42
CA ILE A 214 17.93 -3.62 -9.07
C ILE A 214 17.40 -5.06 -9.15
N ILE A 215 16.34 -5.31 -9.94
CA ILE A 215 15.79 -6.66 -10.13
C ILE A 215 16.84 -7.57 -10.78
N ALA A 216 17.50 -7.14 -11.87
CA ALA A 216 18.51 -7.93 -12.57
C ALA A 216 19.69 -8.31 -11.65
N ASN A 217 20.07 -7.42 -10.74
CA ASN A 217 21.14 -7.70 -9.77
C ASN A 217 20.76 -8.74 -8.71
N LYS A 218 19.48 -8.98 -8.48
CA LYS A 218 18.94 -9.87 -7.44
C LYS A 218 18.37 -11.19 -8.00
N LEU A 219 18.47 -11.44 -9.31
CA LEU A 219 17.88 -12.64 -9.95
C LEU A 219 18.41 -13.95 -9.35
N ILE A 220 17.50 -14.87 -9.09
CA ILE A 220 17.82 -16.26 -8.74
C ILE A 220 18.19 -17.02 -10.01
N GLY A 221 19.19 -17.91 -9.90
CA GLY A 221 19.71 -18.68 -11.04
C GLY A 221 20.79 -17.93 -11.87
N ARG A 222 21.22 -16.77 -11.39
CA ARG A 222 22.31 -15.99 -11.97
C ARG A 222 23.65 -16.70 -11.69
N ASN A 223 24.17 -17.44 -12.67
CA ASN A 223 25.45 -18.15 -12.56
C ASN A 223 26.68 -17.22 -12.78
N GLY A 224 26.65 -16.01 -12.18
CA GLY A 224 27.73 -15.03 -12.30
C GLY A 224 27.77 -14.27 -13.65
N ALA A 225 26.87 -14.58 -14.59
CA ALA A 225 26.72 -13.86 -15.84
C ALA A 225 25.93 -12.55 -15.64
N ALA A 226 26.16 -11.56 -16.51
CA ALA A 226 25.29 -10.39 -16.61
C ALA A 226 23.90 -10.86 -17.09
N CYS A 227 22.87 -10.46 -16.36
CA CYS A 227 21.49 -10.76 -16.69
C CYS A 227 20.76 -9.44 -16.96
N TYR A 228 19.83 -9.48 -17.90
CA TYR A 228 19.02 -8.33 -18.30
C TYR A 228 17.54 -8.72 -18.18
N VAL A 229 16.73 -7.81 -17.72
CA VAL A 229 15.27 -7.99 -17.63
C VAL A 229 14.57 -6.95 -18.49
N SER A 230 13.35 -7.27 -18.87
CA SER A 230 12.47 -6.39 -19.63
C SER A 230 11.13 -6.23 -18.91
N PRO A 231 10.41 -5.12 -19.08
CA PRO A 231 9.05 -5.00 -18.59
C PRO A 231 8.19 -6.18 -19.01
N GLY A 232 7.43 -6.72 -18.04
CA GLY A 232 6.61 -7.91 -18.25
C GLY A 232 7.30 -9.24 -17.97
N ASP A 233 8.64 -9.29 -17.89
CA ASP A 233 9.35 -10.51 -17.47
C ASP A 233 8.91 -10.91 -16.06
N ALA A 234 8.65 -12.19 -15.89
CA ALA A 234 8.35 -12.76 -14.59
C ALA A 234 9.54 -13.55 -14.07
N VAL A 235 10.07 -13.14 -12.95
CA VAL A 235 11.34 -13.65 -12.41
C VAL A 235 11.24 -13.89 -10.91
N LEU A 236 12.18 -14.66 -10.38
CA LEU A 236 12.43 -14.74 -8.94
C LEU A 236 13.67 -13.94 -8.59
N ALA A 237 13.55 -13.07 -7.61
CA ALA A 237 14.64 -12.23 -7.12
C ALA A 237 14.83 -12.40 -5.61
N THR A 238 16.09 -12.46 -5.16
CA THR A 238 16.42 -12.43 -3.73
C THR A 238 16.06 -11.06 -3.16
N VAL A 239 15.66 -11.04 -1.88
CA VAL A 239 15.36 -9.79 -1.16
C VAL A 239 16.41 -9.49 -0.11
N ASP A 240 16.66 -8.20 0.15
CA ASP A 240 17.61 -7.76 1.15
C ASP A 240 16.97 -7.66 2.54
N GLY A 241 15.67 -7.43 2.59
CA GLY A 241 14.92 -7.38 3.83
C GLY A 241 13.43 -7.14 3.64
N GLY A 242 12.76 -6.91 4.76
CA GLY A 242 11.34 -6.58 4.78
C GLY A 242 10.81 -6.35 6.18
N TYR A 243 9.56 -5.89 6.25
CA TYR A 243 8.90 -5.67 7.54
C TYR A 243 7.39 -5.87 7.48
N SER A 244 6.82 -6.22 8.62
CA SER A 244 5.38 -6.27 8.83
C SER A 244 5.00 -5.44 10.06
N HIS A 245 3.72 -5.20 10.25
CA HIS A 245 3.20 -4.44 11.37
C HIS A 245 2.08 -5.23 12.08
N GLU A 246 1.64 -4.76 13.24
CA GLU A 246 0.71 -5.48 14.11
C GLU A 246 -0.61 -5.86 13.42
N PHE A 247 -0.99 -5.16 12.37
CA PHE A 247 -2.21 -5.44 11.64
C PHE A 247 -2.12 -6.66 10.71
N THR A 248 -0.90 -7.08 10.32
CA THR A 248 -0.66 -8.14 9.33
C THR A 248 0.19 -9.30 9.83
N THR A 249 1.03 -9.07 10.84
CA THR A 249 2.02 -10.05 11.32
C THR A 249 1.36 -11.37 11.77
N ALA A 250 0.18 -11.32 12.41
CA ALA A 250 -0.53 -12.52 12.83
C ALA A 250 -0.94 -13.42 11.65
N GLN A 251 -1.34 -12.84 10.52
CA GLN A 251 -1.63 -13.61 9.30
C GLN A 251 -0.37 -14.25 8.71
N VAL A 252 0.74 -13.51 8.69
CA VAL A 252 2.05 -14.04 8.25
C VAL A 252 2.44 -15.26 9.08
N HIS A 253 2.31 -15.18 10.41
CA HIS A 253 2.56 -16.31 11.30
C HIS A 253 1.69 -17.51 10.96
N ASN A 254 0.39 -17.31 10.80
CA ASN A 254 -0.56 -18.38 10.46
C ASN A 254 -0.20 -19.09 9.15
N PHE A 255 0.21 -18.36 8.11
CA PHE A 255 0.64 -18.96 6.86
C PHE A 255 1.89 -19.80 7.02
N LEU A 256 2.88 -19.30 7.78
CA LEU A 256 4.13 -20.03 8.01
C LEU A 256 3.88 -21.29 8.84
N ALA A 257 3.10 -21.20 9.92
CA ALA A 257 2.77 -22.34 10.76
C ALA A 257 1.98 -23.40 9.98
N ALA A 258 1.01 -23.00 9.17
CA ALA A 258 0.20 -23.91 8.36
C ALA A 258 1.04 -24.65 7.28
N GLU A 259 2.02 -23.99 6.66
CA GLU A 259 2.80 -24.60 5.58
C GLU A 259 4.05 -25.35 6.09
N TYR A 260 4.73 -24.81 7.11
CA TYR A 260 6.03 -25.32 7.57
C TYR A 260 6.00 -25.95 8.96
N GLY A 261 4.85 -25.91 9.67
CA GLY A 261 4.68 -26.42 11.04
C GLY A 261 4.89 -25.33 12.09
N GLU A 262 4.34 -25.55 13.28
CA GLU A 262 4.38 -24.58 14.40
C GLU A 262 5.80 -24.22 14.86
N ASP A 263 6.75 -25.16 14.73
CA ASP A 263 8.16 -24.98 15.14
C ASP A 263 9.07 -24.43 14.01
N TYR A 264 8.48 -23.77 13.00
CA TYR A 264 9.30 -23.21 11.90
C TYR A 264 10.32 -22.19 12.42
N SER A 265 11.44 -22.07 11.72
CA SER A 265 12.47 -21.05 11.98
C SER A 265 12.83 -20.28 10.72
N LEU A 266 13.14 -19.01 10.86
CA LEU A 266 13.53 -18.16 9.74
C LEU A 266 15.04 -18.30 9.45
N PRO A 267 15.47 -18.37 8.17
CA PRO A 267 16.88 -18.51 7.82
C PRO A 267 17.75 -17.31 8.20
N ASN A 268 17.19 -16.10 8.13
CA ASN A 268 17.92 -14.85 8.37
C ASN A 268 17.04 -13.79 9.05
N PRO A 269 16.67 -13.99 10.33
CA PRO A 269 15.77 -13.09 11.04
C PRO A 269 16.21 -11.61 11.04
N PRO A 270 17.51 -11.26 11.18
CA PRO A 270 17.91 -9.84 11.25
C PRO A 270 17.63 -9.00 10.00
N LYS A 271 17.32 -9.63 8.86
CA LYS A 271 16.89 -8.94 7.64
C LYS A 271 15.45 -8.42 7.71
N PHE A 272 14.68 -8.88 8.70
CA PHE A 272 13.26 -8.60 8.80
C PHE A 272 12.92 -7.91 10.12
N ALA A 273 11.81 -7.18 10.11
CA ALA A 273 11.35 -6.41 11.27
C ALA A 273 9.84 -6.52 11.47
N VAL A 274 9.40 -6.29 12.71
CA VAL A 274 8.00 -6.06 13.06
C VAL A 274 7.85 -4.69 13.69
N PHE A 275 6.74 -4.00 13.35
CA PHE A 275 6.44 -2.66 13.82
C PHE A 275 5.09 -2.60 14.52
N GLU A 276 4.97 -1.71 15.49
CA GLU A 276 3.71 -1.37 16.13
C GLU A 276 3.46 0.13 15.96
N ASP A 277 2.72 0.49 14.90
CA ASP A 277 2.50 1.87 14.50
C ASP A 277 1.09 2.15 13.97
N HIS A 278 0.32 1.13 13.58
CA HIS A 278 -0.99 1.29 12.97
C HIS A 278 -2.13 1.37 14.00
N LEU A 279 -2.17 0.47 14.97
CA LEU A 279 -3.32 0.30 15.87
C LEU A 279 -3.11 0.93 17.26
N LEU A 280 -1.98 1.59 17.48
CA LEU A 280 -1.58 2.11 18.78
C LEU A 280 -2.61 3.07 19.40
N TYR A 281 -3.25 3.90 18.57
CA TYR A 281 -4.24 4.89 19.00
C TYR A 281 -5.69 4.47 18.70
N ALA A 282 -5.90 3.32 18.07
CA ALA A 282 -7.20 2.90 17.55
C ALA A 282 -8.26 2.78 18.65
N THR A 283 -7.90 2.26 19.82
CA THR A 283 -8.83 2.09 20.94
C THR A 283 -9.36 3.41 21.52
N GLY A 284 -8.68 4.53 21.27
CA GLY A 284 -9.13 5.87 21.64
C GLY A 284 -10.19 6.46 20.69
N VAL A 285 -10.49 5.81 19.57
CA VAL A 285 -11.47 6.27 18.59
C VAL A 285 -12.77 5.48 18.75
N PRO A 286 -13.95 6.12 18.93
CA PRO A 286 -15.20 5.44 19.23
C PRO A 286 -15.56 4.30 18.29
N ARG A 287 -15.28 4.43 16.98
CA ARG A 287 -15.58 3.39 15.98
C ARG A 287 -14.79 2.10 16.15
N PHE A 288 -13.62 2.16 16.80
CA PHE A 288 -12.76 0.99 17.06
C PHE A 288 -12.89 0.43 18.47
N GLY A 289 -13.55 1.14 19.38
CA GLY A 289 -13.81 0.67 20.76
C GLY A 289 -14.36 -0.76 20.84
N PRO A 290 -15.35 -1.14 20.00
CA PRO A 290 -15.88 -2.51 19.97
C PRO A 290 -14.85 -3.59 19.59
N PHE A 291 -13.72 -3.22 19.00
CA PHE A 291 -12.67 -4.13 18.54
C PHE A 291 -11.42 -4.12 19.43
N ALA A 292 -11.46 -3.45 20.59
CA ALA A 292 -10.30 -3.28 21.46
C ALA A 292 -9.62 -4.62 21.81
N ASP A 293 -10.41 -5.64 22.15
CA ASP A 293 -9.88 -6.97 22.48
C ASP A 293 -9.19 -7.63 21.27
N LYS A 294 -9.76 -7.50 20.07
CA LYS A 294 -9.13 -8.03 18.83
C LYS A 294 -7.84 -7.30 18.51
N ILE A 295 -7.81 -5.98 18.67
CA ILE A 295 -6.61 -5.15 18.48
C ILE A 295 -5.51 -5.59 19.44
N GLN A 296 -5.85 -5.82 20.71
CA GLN A 296 -4.88 -6.31 21.69
C GLN A 296 -4.33 -7.69 21.32
N VAL A 297 -5.19 -8.60 20.85
CA VAL A 297 -4.76 -9.93 20.37
C VAL A 297 -3.77 -9.81 19.21
N LEU A 298 -4.00 -8.92 18.23
CA LEU A 298 -3.06 -8.72 17.11
C LEU A 298 -1.69 -8.22 17.60
N ARG A 299 -1.67 -7.28 18.54
CA ARG A 299 -0.44 -6.78 19.17
C ARG A 299 0.31 -7.87 19.91
N ASP A 300 -0.40 -8.68 20.72
CA ASP A 300 0.18 -9.81 21.46
C ASP A 300 0.77 -10.87 20.51
N LEU A 301 0.09 -11.17 19.42
CA LEU A 301 0.56 -12.11 18.40
C LEU A 301 1.79 -11.59 17.65
N GLN A 302 1.90 -10.28 17.39
CA GLN A 302 3.12 -9.71 16.85
C GLN A 302 4.31 -9.91 17.79
N VAL A 303 4.14 -9.65 19.08
CA VAL A 303 5.17 -9.89 20.11
C VAL A 303 5.53 -11.39 20.17
N ALA A 304 4.55 -12.27 20.09
CA ALA A 304 4.78 -13.71 20.04
C ALA A 304 5.57 -14.13 18.80
N PHE A 305 5.20 -13.61 17.62
CA PHE A 305 5.92 -13.84 16.37
C PHE A 305 7.37 -13.36 16.45
N GLN A 306 7.60 -12.15 16.97
CA GLN A 306 8.94 -11.62 17.13
C GLN A 306 9.81 -12.51 18.02
N ARG A 307 9.27 -12.96 19.16
CA ARG A 307 9.99 -13.86 20.09
C ARG A 307 10.25 -15.23 19.48
N HIS A 308 9.30 -15.75 18.71
CA HIS A 308 9.44 -17.03 18.01
C HIS A 308 10.52 -16.99 16.92
N THR A 309 10.56 -15.90 16.15
CA THR A 309 11.40 -15.80 14.95
C THR A 309 12.72 -15.07 15.16
N GLY A 310 12.82 -14.18 16.13
CA GLY A 310 14.01 -13.35 16.38
C GLY A 310 14.22 -12.22 15.37
N VAL A 311 13.19 -11.79 14.63
CA VAL A 311 13.25 -10.60 13.76
C VAL A 311 13.46 -9.32 14.59
N ARG A 312 13.87 -8.23 13.95
CA ARG A 312 14.05 -6.91 14.62
C ARG A 312 12.73 -6.47 15.26
N ASP A 313 12.80 -5.93 16.46
CA ASP A 313 11.65 -5.54 17.28
C ASP A 313 11.50 -4.03 17.36
N TYR A 314 10.49 -3.51 16.67
CA TYR A 314 10.04 -2.12 16.73
C TYR A 314 8.63 -2.03 17.34
N SER A 315 8.31 -2.91 18.28
CA SER A 315 7.08 -2.83 19.07
C SER A 315 7.09 -1.60 19.98
N ALA A 316 5.91 -1.07 20.28
CA ALA A 316 5.77 0.06 21.18
C ALA A 316 6.22 -0.30 22.61
N LYS A 317 6.95 0.62 23.25
CA LYS A 317 7.38 0.51 24.63
C LYS A 317 6.66 1.58 25.47
N ASP A 318 6.03 1.17 26.54
CA ASP A 318 5.23 2.06 27.41
C ASP A 318 4.18 2.88 26.63
N GLY A 319 3.61 2.29 25.57
CA GLY A 319 2.60 2.92 24.71
C GLY A 319 3.14 3.88 23.65
N VAL A 320 4.48 3.98 23.50
CA VAL A 320 5.11 4.82 22.50
C VAL A 320 5.81 3.96 21.44
N SER A 321 5.42 4.15 20.17
CA SER A 321 6.07 3.53 19.02
C SER A 321 7.45 4.15 18.76
N PRO A 322 8.45 3.35 18.32
CA PRO A 322 9.70 3.90 17.78
C PRO A 322 9.48 4.79 16.55
N GLY A 323 8.42 4.54 15.78
CA GLY A 323 8.06 5.32 14.60
C GLY A 323 7.17 4.56 13.62
N ILE A 324 6.74 5.28 12.60
CA ILE A 324 6.05 4.71 11.47
C ILE A 324 7.02 3.81 10.70
N CYS A 325 6.59 2.60 10.37
CA CYS A 325 7.46 1.55 9.84
C CYS A 325 8.31 1.99 8.64
N HIS A 326 7.76 2.75 7.69
CA HIS A 326 8.49 3.23 6.50
C HIS A 326 9.57 4.25 6.86
N GLN A 327 9.28 5.13 7.81
CA GLN A 327 10.22 6.16 8.27
C GLN A 327 11.41 5.51 8.97
N VAL A 328 11.13 4.64 9.95
CA VAL A 328 12.20 3.96 10.71
C VAL A 328 12.98 3.00 9.82
N ALA A 329 12.31 2.28 8.90
CA ALA A 329 12.99 1.40 7.96
C ALA A 329 14.02 2.16 7.11
N ARG A 330 13.64 3.35 6.60
CA ARG A 330 14.53 4.22 5.84
C ARG A 330 15.67 4.75 6.70
N GLU A 331 15.39 5.11 7.96
CA GLU A 331 16.38 5.64 8.90
C GLU A 331 17.42 4.58 9.33
N GLU A 332 17.02 3.30 9.45
CA GLU A 332 17.83 2.33 10.17
C GLU A 332 18.33 1.11 9.34
N PHE A 333 17.69 0.74 8.21
CA PHE A 333 18.08 -0.51 7.55
C PHE A 333 17.77 -0.64 6.04
N ILE A 334 17.28 0.40 5.38
CA ILE A 334 17.17 0.38 3.91
C ILE A 334 18.43 1.02 3.34
N ASP A 335 19.18 0.24 2.57
CA ASP A 335 20.42 0.67 1.93
C ASP A 335 20.22 0.95 0.44
N VAL A 336 21.16 1.64 -0.16
CA VAL A 336 21.18 1.92 -1.60
C VAL A 336 21.27 0.62 -2.41
N GLY A 337 20.44 0.48 -3.43
CA GLY A 337 20.39 -0.71 -4.29
C GLY A 337 19.65 -1.92 -3.68
N ASP A 338 19.05 -1.76 -2.50
CA ASP A 338 18.27 -2.80 -1.86
C ASP A 338 16.98 -3.12 -2.60
N PHE A 339 16.53 -4.35 -2.42
CA PHE A 339 15.19 -4.80 -2.75
C PHE A 339 14.44 -5.18 -1.47
N ILE A 340 13.47 -4.37 -1.08
CA ILE A 340 12.69 -4.50 0.16
C ILE A 340 11.21 -4.67 -0.15
N GLN A 341 10.56 -5.63 0.48
CA GLN A 341 9.10 -5.77 0.46
C GLN A 341 8.55 -5.78 1.89
N ALA A 342 7.38 -5.19 2.08
CA ALA A 342 6.71 -5.13 3.37
C ALA A 342 5.19 -5.24 3.22
N THR A 343 4.49 -5.43 4.32
CA THR A 343 3.02 -5.63 4.29
C THR A 343 2.21 -4.34 4.25
N ASP A 344 2.85 -3.20 4.01
CA ASP A 344 2.18 -1.90 3.85
C ASP A 344 2.41 -1.29 2.47
N SER A 345 1.40 -0.58 1.96
CA SER A 345 1.42 0.03 0.63
C SER A 345 2.44 1.16 0.47
N HIS A 346 2.78 1.89 1.56
CA HIS A 346 3.75 2.99 1.52
C HIS A 346 5.21 2.56 1.71
N THR A 347 5.48 1.26 1.65
CA THR A 347 6.85 0.71 1.59
C THR A 347 7.69 1.38 0.50
N CYS A 348 7.05 1.84 -0.59
CA CYS A 348 7.70 2.58 -1.68
C CYS A 348 8.47 3.84 -1.22
N MET A 349 8.22 4.38 -0.03
CA MET A 349 8.98 5.49 0.56
C MET A 349 10.48 5.23 0.62
N GLY A 350 10.91 3.97 0.77
CA GLY A 350 12.33 3.58 0.78
C GLY A 350 13.08 3.87 -0.52
N GLY A 351 12.36 4.04 -1.63
CA GLY A 351 12.95 4.38 -2.92
C GLY A 351 13.65 5.76 -2.96
N ALA A 352 13.39 6.62 -1.98
CA ALA A 352 14.15 7.87 -1.79
C ALA A 352 15.64 7.59 -1.56
N SER A 353 16.00 6.44 -0.99
CA SER A 353 17.39 6.00 -0.80
C SER A 353 17.92 5.18 -1.99
N ASN A 354 17.34 5.33 -3.19
CA ASN A 354 17.72 4.58 -4.39
C ASN A 354 17.57 3.06 -4.24
N ALA A 355 16.53 2.61 -3.55
CA ALA A 355 16.18 1.21 -3.36
C ALA A 355 14.89 0.85 -4.10
N LEU A 356 14.69 -0.39 -4.48
CA LEU A 356 13.43 -0.91 -5.00
C LEU A 356 12.59 -1.39 -3.81
N THR A 357 11.53 -0.67 -3.51
CA THR A 357 10.72 -0.96 -2.33
C THR A 357 9.24 -0.85 -2.64
N TYR A 358 8.43 -1.86 -2.28
CA TYR A 358 6.97 -1.82 -2.47
C TYR A 358 6.21 -2.79 -1.55
N GLY A 359 4.92 -2.51 -1.38
CA GLY A 359 4.03 -3.30 -0.54
C GLY A 359 3.57 -4.59 -1.19
N VAL A 360 3.40 -5.64 -0.36
CA VAL A 360 2.91 -6.97 -0.77
C VAL A 360 1.88 -7.51 0.23
N GLY A 361 1.12 -8.52 -0.17
CA GLY A 361 0.18 -9.20 0.71
C GLY A 361 0.86 -10.09 1.75
N SER A 362 0.12 -10.47 2.79
CA SER A 362 0.65 -11.27 3.89
C SER A 362 1.18 -12.64 3.45
N THR A 363 0.56 -13.28 2.44
CA THR A 363 1.01 -14.57 1.90
C THR A 363 2.33 -14.43 1.15
N GLU A 364 2.48 -13.38 0.35
CA GLU A 364 3.73 -13.10 -0.36
C GLU A 364 4.85 -12.75 0.63
N TYR A 365 4.53 -11.96 1.66
CA TYR A 365 5.47 -11.63 2.72
C TYR A 365 5.87 -12.88 3.53
N ALA A 366 4.94 -13.79 3.83
CA ALA A 366 5.27 -15.07 4.47
C ALA A 366 6.24 -15.91 3.62
N ASN A 367 6.03 -15.94 2.29
CA ASN A 367 6.99 -16.58 1.38
C ASN A 367 8.36 -15.92 1.46
N LEU A 368 8.41 -14.61 1.35
CA LEU A 368 9.68 -13.88 1.29
C LEU A 368 10.48 -13.99 2.60
N VAL A 369 9.84 -13.91 3.77
CA VAL A 369 10.54 -13.98 5.06
C VAL A 369 11.12 -15.38 5.32
N TYR A 370 10.46 -16.42 4.81
CA TYR A 370 10.91 -17.82 4.99
C TYR A 370 11.81 -18.30 3.84
N ASN A 371 11.45 -18.01 2.59
CA ASN A 371 12.14 -18.52 1.42
C ASN A 371 13.22 -17.56 0.89
N GLN A 372 13.26 -16.30 1.34
CA GLN A 372 14.26 -15.28 1.01
C GLN A 372 14.23 -14.85 -0.47
N PHE A 373 13.11 -15.05 -1.15
CA PHE A 373 12.90 -14.56 -2.51
C PHE A 373 11.48 -14.05 -2.73
N ALA A 374 11.36 -13.13 -3.66
CA ALA A 374 10.10 -12.62 -4.17
C ALA A 374 9.86 -13.08 -5.61
N PHE A 375 8.59 -13.30 -5.95
CA PHE A 375 8.14 -13.34 -7.32
C PHE A 375 7.94 -11.90 -7.82
N VAL A 376 8.60 -11.54 -8.92
CA VAL A 376 8.56 -10.20 -9.49
C VAL A 376 8.14 -10.26 -10.95
N LYS A 377 7.04 -9.60 -11.28
CA LYS A 377 6.78 -9.17 -12.65
C LYS A 377 7.45 -7.81 -12.83
N VAL A 378 8.45 -7.75 -13.70
CA VAL A 378 9.22 -6.54 -13.95
C VAL A 378 8.27 -5.43 -14.40
N PRO A 379 8.19 -4.30 -13.69
CA PRO A 379 7.29 -3.21 -14.06
C PRO A 379 7.81 -2.46 -15.27
N GLU A 380 6.91 -1.86 -16.04
CA GLU A 380 7.25 -0.71 -16.87
C GLU A 380 7.74 0.44 -15.99
N SER A 381 8.51 1.36 -16.56
CA SER A 381 8.96 2.57 -15.85
C SER A 381 8.47 3.84 -16.55
N ILE A 382 8.22 4.87 -15.73
CA ILE A 382 7.96 6.25 -16.15
C ILE A 382 8.98 7.16 -15.48
N ARG A 383 9.57 8.07 -16.24
CA ARG A 383 10.62 8.97 -15.75
C ARG A 383 10.09 10.39 -15.60
N PHE A 384 10.35 11.00 -14.43
CA PHE A 384 10.13 12.41 -14.15
C PHE A 384 11.47 13.12 -13.99
N GLU A 385 11.84 13.93 -14.98
CA GLU A 385 13.04 14.77 -14.97
C GLU A 385 12.71 16.12 -14.35
N LEU A 386 13.20 16.34 -13.12
CA LEU A 386 13.00 17.59 -12.38
C LEU A 386 14.00 18.64 -12.84
N THR A 387 13.52 19.86 -13.12
CA THR A 387 14.35 21.01 -13.49
C THR A 387 14.00 22.21 -12.63
N GLY A 388 14.91 23.21 -12.55
CA GLY A 388 14.70 24.39 -11.70
C GLY A 388 14.75 24.08 -10.19
N SER A 389 14.07 24.88 -9.40
CA SER A 389 13.96 24.75 -7.94
C SER A 389 12.58 25.18 -7.44
N LEU A 390 12.13 24.61 -6.31
CA LEU A 390 10.83 24.97 -5.74
C LEU A 390 10.79 26.43 -5.29
N ASN A 391 9.68 27.09 -5.62
CA ASN A 391 9.39 28.43 -5.12
C ASN A 391 9.17 28.42 -3.60
N PRO A 392 9.50 29.51 -2.87
CA PRO A 392 9.13 29.64 -1.47
C PRO A 392 7.63 29.43 -1.28
N GLY A 393 7.27 28.55 -0.35
CA GLY A 393 5.87 28.17 -0.11
C GLY A 393 5.42 26.87 -0.76
N CYS A 394 6.23 26.28 -1.63
CA CYS A 394 6.03 24.94 -2.22
C CYS A 394 6.97 23.91 -1.59
N THR A 395 6.54 22.67 -1.57
CA THR A 395 7.32 21.49 -1.15
C THR A 395 7.15 20.36 -2.15
N ALA A 396 7.87 19.27 -1.98
CA ALA A 396 7.68 18.07 -2.81
C ALA A 396 6.26 17.50 -2.73
N LYS A 397 5.48 17.84 -1.68
CA LYS A 397 4.05 17.50 -1.62
C LYS A 397 3.27 18.17 -2.74
N ASP A 398 3.56 19.40 -3.08
CA ASP A 398 2.91 20.10 -4.20
C ASP A 398 3.32 19.48 -5.54
N VAL A 399 4.58 19.01 -5.67
CA VAL A 399 5.06 18.29 -6.86
C VAL A 399 4.29 16.99 -7.05
N ILE A 400 4.15 16.17 -6.02
CA ILE A 400 3.45 14.89 -6.16
C ILE A 400 1.95 15.07 -6.36
N LEU A 401 1.32 16.10 -5.76
CA LEU A 401 -0.07 16.47 -6.05
C LEU A 401 -0.25 16.90 -7.51
N HIS A 402 0.73 17.62 -8.08
CA HIS A 402 0.76 17.96 -9.51
C HIS A 402 0.83 16.69 -10.37
N ILE A 403 1.70 15.74 -10.03
CA ILE A 403 1.82 14.46 -10.75
C ILE A 403 0.52 13.64 -10.64
N LEU A 404 -0.09 13.60 -9.46
CA LEU A 404 -1.39 12.94 -9.25
C LEU A 404 -2.46 13.51 -10.16
N TRP A 405 -2.56 14.82 -10.24
CA TRP A 405 -3.59 15.51 -11.03
C TRP A 405 -3.39 15.35 -12.55
N HIS A 406 -2.13 15.47 -13.03
CA HIS A 406 -1.85 15.58 -14.48
C HIS A 406 -1.47 14.23 -15.13
N TYR A 407 -1.02 13.23 -14.35
CA TYR A 407 -0.55 11.94 -14.87
C TYR A 407 -1.33 10.77 -14.27
N ALA A 408 -1.38 10.63 -12.94
CA ALA A 408 -2.02 9.49 -12.32
C ALA A 408 -3.53 9.43 -12.59
N LYS A 409 -4.19 10.59 -12.66
CA LYS A 409 -5.61 10.71 -13.03
C LYS A 409 -5.92 10.08 -14.40
N HIS A 410 -4.94 10.03 -15.29
CA HIS A 410 -5.06 9.45 -16.62
C HIS A 410 -4.46 8.04 -16.72
N SER A 411 -4.08 7.45 -15.59
CA SER A 411 -3.47 6.12 -15.46
C SER A 411 -2.07 5.99 -16.08
N ASP A 412 -1.37 7.11 -16.33
CA ASP A 412 -0.03 7.10 -16.92
C ASP A 412 1.01 6.44 -15.99
N THR A 413 0.73 6.39 -14.69
CA THR A 413 1.61 5.82 -13.66
C THR A 413 1.21 4.41 -13.21
N LEU A 414 0.08 3.89 -13.70
CA LEU A 414 -0.53 2.64 -13.22
C LEU A 414 0.43 1.45 -13.33
N ASP A 415 0.71 0.80 -12.19
CA ASP A 415 1.59 -0.37 -11.99
C ASP A 415 3.04 -0.17 -12.51
N ARG A 416 3.46 1.08 -12.73
CA ARG A 416 4.80 1.44 -13.16
C ARG A 416 5.74 1.75 -12.01
N SER A 417 7.04 1.65 -12.26
CA SER A 417 8.07 2.30 -11.43
C SER A 417 8.16 3.77 -11.81
N MET A 418 7.90 4.67 -10.86
CA MET A 418 8.11 6.11 -11.04
C MET A 418 9.57 6.43 -10.69
N GLU A 419 10.36 6.86 -11.67
CA GLU A 419 11.76 7.20 -11.45
C GLU A 419 11.96 8.72 -11.52
N PHE A 420 12.55 9.28 -10.44
CA PHE A 420 12.76 10.72 -10.29
C PHE A 420 14.23 11.07 -10.46
N GLY A 421 14.55 12.01 -11.35
CA GLY A 421 15.89 12.47 -11.58
C GLY A 421 15.94 13.88 -12.16
N GLY A 422 17.02 14.19 -12.86
CA GLY A 422 17.26 15.49 -13.46
C GLY A 422 17.93 16.50 -12.53
N PRO A 423 18.39 17.65 -13.07
CA PRO A 423 19.19 18.62 -12.31
C PRO A 423 18.44 19.28 -11.14
N GLY A 424 17.10 19.37 -11.22
CA GLY A 424 16.27 19.91 -10.13
C GLY A 424 16.21 19.02 -8.90
N LEU A 425 16.48 17.70 -9.04
CA LEU A 425 16.48 16.78 -7.91
C LEU A 425 17.47 17.15 -6.82
N ALA A 426 18.60 17.79 -7.18
CA ALA A 426 19.59 18.28 -6.23
C ALA A 426 19.06 19.38 -5.29
N SER A 427 17.95 20.03 -5.64
CA SER A 427 17.27 21.04 -4.79
C SER A 427 16.20 20.40 -3.88
N ILE A 428 15.88 19.12 -4.05
CA ILE A 428 14.91 18.36 -3.28
C ILE A 428 15.65 17.55 -2.22
N SER A 429 15.37 17.84 -0.95
CA SER A 429 16.01 17.13 0.17
C SER A 429 15.62 15.64 0.22
N MET A 430 16.35 14.84 1.00
CA MET A 430 16.05 13.41 1.15
C MET A 430 14.67 13.15 1.78
N ASP A 431 14.20 14.03 2.64
CA ASP A 431 12.86 13.92 3.23
C ASP A 431 11.77 14.29 2.22
N GLU A 432 12.04 15.27 1.38
CA GLU A 432 11.12 15.61 0.27
C GLU A 432 11.12 14.53 -0.81
N ARG A 433 12.26 13.90 -1.17
CA ARG A 433 12.32 12.72 -2.03
C ARG A 433 11.49 11.56 -1.46
N ALA A 434 11.54 11.39 -0.14
CA ALA A 434 10.71 10.40 0.53
C ALA A 434 9.21 10.67 0.37
N THR A 435 8.79 11.93 0.33
CA THR A 435 7.40 12.30 0.04
C THR A 435 7.01 11.92 -1.39
N LEU A 436 7.88 12.17 -2.40
CA LEU A 436 7.65 11.77 -3.79
C LEU A 436 7.47 10.26 -3.90
N CYS A 437 8.41 9.49 -3.34
CA CYS A 437 8.36 8.03 -3.37
C CYS A 437 7.19 7.45 -2.57
N ASN A 438 6.89 8.00 -1.40
CA ASN A 438 5.78 7.56 -0.55
C ASN A 438 4.44 7.62 -1.30
N MET A 439 4.17 8.73 -1.98
CA MET A 439 2.92 8.94 -2.68
C MET A 439 2.86 8.34 -4.10
N ALA A 440 3.86 7.59 -4.51
CA ALA A 440 3.77 6.74 -5.70
C ALA A 440 2.60 5.73 -5.59
N THR A 441 2.29 5.28 -4.36
CA THR A 441 1.13 4.45 -4.09
C THR A 441 -0.19 5.13 -4.48
N GLU A 442 -0.35 6.41 -4.17
CA GLU A 442 -1.54 7.19 -4.54
C GLU A 442 -1.62 7.42 -6.05
N CYS A 443 -0.47 7.45 -6.73
CA CYS A 443 -0.39 7.44 -8.17
C CYS A 443 -0.75 6.07 -8.79
N SER A 444 -1.17 5.09 -8.01
CA SER A 444 -1.38 3.70 -8.43
C SER A 444 -0.13 3.07 -9.06
N ALA A 445 1.04 3.62 -8.80
CA ALA A 445 2.31 3.09 -9.23
C ALA A 445 2.75 1.93 -8.31
N LYS A 446 3.66 1.10 -8.82
CA LYS A 446 4.24 0.01 -8.04
C LYS A 446 5.23 0.51 -7.01
N THR A 447 6.05 1.48 -7.39
CA THR A 447 7.09 2.08 -6.54
C THR A 447 7.49 3.46 -7.05
N GLY A 448 8.25 4.21 -6.24
CA GLY A 448 8.99 5.41 -6.64
C GLY A 448 10.46 5.22 -6.30
N ILE A 449 11.37 5.65 -7.17
CA ILE A 449 12.83 5.55 -6.96
C ILE A 449 13.46 6.89 -7.37
N CYS A 450 14.36 7.44 -6.53
CA CYS A 450 15.13 8.64 -6.85
C CYS A 450 16.54 8.29 -7.34
N ASP A 451 17.07 9.08 -8.26
CA ASP A 451 18.49 9.03 -8.59
C ASP A 451 19.33 9.32 -7.33
N PRO A 452 20.39 8.54 -7.09
CA PRO A 452 21.26 8.76 -5.95
C PRO A 452 22.26 9.90 -6.24
N ASP A 453 22.57 10.68 -5.22
CA ASP A 453 23.55 11.76 -5.29
C ASP A 453 24.30 11.96 -3.96
N GLN A 454 25.00 13.09 -3.79
CA GLN A 454 25.69 13.38 -2.56
C GLN A 454 24.74 13.55 -1.36
N LEU A 455 23.52 14.08 -1.56
CA LEU A 455 22.53 14.19 -0.48
C LEU A 455 22.12 12.80 0.05
N THR A 456 22.06 11.79 -0.81
CA THR A 456 21.80 10.40 -0.41
C THR A 456 22.89 9.89 0.53
N ILE A 457 24.16 10.15 0.20
CA ILE A 457 25.32 9.75 1.02
C ILE A 457 25.27 10.46 2.36
N ASP A 458 25.17 11.79 2.34
CA ASP A 458 25.22 12.63 3.54
C ASP A 458 24.09 12.24 4.52
N TRP A 459 22.88 12.01 4.00
CA TRP A 459 21.72 11.65 4.80
C TRP A 459 21.87 10.26 5.46
N LEU A 460 22.43 9.28 4.74
CA LEU A 460 22.67 7.94 5.28
C LEU A 460 23.79 7.97 6.35
N LEU A 461 24.90 8.66 6.09
CA LEU A 461 26.01 8.78 7.04
C LEU A 461 25.64 9.54 8.30
N ASP A 462 24.69 10.49 8.24
CA ASP A 462 24.17 11.19 9.43
C ASP A 462 23.38 10.25 10.37
N ARG A 463 22.85 9.14 9.85
CA ARG A 463 21.96 8.21 10.56
C ARG A 463 22.55 6.84 10.84
N ARG A 464 23.59 6.45 10.09
CA ARG A 464 24.09 5.08 10.02
C ARG A 464 25.61 5.04 10.23
N ASP A 465 26.01 4.67 11.45
CA ASP A 465 27.44 4.52 11.82
C ASP A 465 28.08 3.24 11.23
N ASP A 466 27.27 2.33 10.71
CA ASP A 466 27.67 1.04 10.12
C ASP A 466 27.98 1.12 8.62
N LEU A 467 27.80 2.28 7.97
CA LEU A 467 28.06 2.51 6.56
C LEU A 467 29.25 3.46 6.34
N THR A 468 29.89 3.31 5.20
CA THR A 468 30.94 4.21 4.70
C THR A 468 30.50 4.87 3.39
N GLU A 469 31.03 6.04 3.07
CA GLU A 469 30.78 6.74 1.80
C GLU A 469 31.11 5.86 0.59
N GLU A 470 32.21 5.07 0.64
CA GLU A 470 32.62 4.20 -0.44
C GLU A 470 31.60 3.06 -0.68
N GLU A 471 31.09 2.45 0.38
CA GLU A 471 30.05 1.42 0.29
C GLU A 471 28.78 1.99 -0.32
N ILE A 472 28.27 3.11 0.20
CA ILE A 472 27.07 3.77 -0.32
C ILE A 472 27.24 4.13 -1.80
N ARG A 473 28.34 4.77 -2.17
CA ARG A 473 28.60 5.21 -3.55
C ARG A 473 28.76 4.04 -4.52
N SER A 474 29.37 2.95 -4.08
CA SER A 474 29.55 1.74 -4.91
C SER A 474 28.24 0.99 -5.17
N ALA A 475 27.24 1.19 -4.29
CA ALA A 475 25.91 0.59 -4.41
C ALA A 475 24.94 1.41 -5.27
N PHE A 476 25.31 2.61 -5.74
CA PHE A 476 24.46 3.46 -6.56
C PHE A 476 23.92 2.73 -7.78
N VAL A 477 22.62 2.80 -7.97
CA VAL A 477 21.93 2.30 -9.15
C VAL A 477 21.37 3.49 -9.95
N THR A 478 21.98 3.74 -11.11
CA THR A 478 21.53 4.77 -12.03
C THR A 478 21.00 4.09 -13.32
N PRO A 479 20.06 4.70 -14.06
CA PRO A 479 19.61 4.12 -15.32
C PRO A 479 20.76 4.09 -16.34
N ASP A 480 20.67 3.19 -17.32
CA ASP A 480 21.57 3.21 -18.46
C ASP A 480 21.28 4.42 -19.35
N GLU A 481 22.28 4.92 -20.09
CA GLU A 481 22.08 6.03 -21.03
C GLU A 481 21.05 5.69 -22.13
N ASP A 482 20.96 4.41 -22.49
CA ASP A 482 20.01 3.85 -23.46
C ASP A 482 18.80 3.17 -22.78
N ALA A 483 18.51 3.49 -21.54
CA ALA A 483 17.32 3.00 -20.84
C ALA A 483 16.03 3.44 -21.55
N HIS A 484 15.09 2.50 -21.68
CA HIS A 484 13.79 2.79 -22.27
C HIS A 484 12.74 2.91 -21.17
N TYR A 485 11.93 3.98 -21.24
CA TYR A 485 10.82 4.23 -20.34
C TYR A 485 9.49 4.07 -21.08
N ASP A 486 8.78 3.01 -20.85
CA ASP A 486 7.49 2.71 -21.51
C ASP A 486 6.42 3.76 -21.19
N GLY A 487 6.45 4.33 -19.97
CA GLY A 487 5.62 5.47 -19.57
C GLY A 487 6.11 6.82 -20.06
N GLY A 488 7.23 6.85 -20.81
CA GLY A 488 7.84 8.09 -21.30
C GLY A 488 8.73 8.80 -20.27
N VAL A 489 9.36 9.88 -20.73
CA VAL A 489 10.16 10.81 -19.92
C VAL A 489 9.45 12.16 -19.89
N HIS A 490 9.09 12.62 -18.70
CA HIS A 490 8.31 13.83 -18.47
C HIS A 490 9.15 14.86 -17.71
N ILE A 491 9.16 16.10 -18.17
CA ILE A 491 9.88 17.19 -17.54
C ILE A 491 8.93 17.91 -16.58
N ILE A 492 9.31 18.00 -15.31
CA ILE A 492 8.63 18.80 -14.30
C ILE A 492 9.51 19.99 -13.95
N ASN A 493 9.07 21.18 -14.35
CA ASN A 493 9.75 22.42 -14.00
C ASN A 493 9.31 22.86 -12.59
N LEU A 494 10.20 22.71 -11.61
CA LEU A 494 9.93 23.05 -10.21
C LEU A 494 9.63 24.56 -10.00
N ASP A 495 10.17 25.45 -10.86
CA ASP A 495 9.87 26.88 -10.80
C ASP A 495 8.40 27.21 -11.13
N GLU A 496 7.69 26.28 -11.79
CA GLU A 496 6.28 26.44 -12.18
C GLU A 496 5.31 25.77 -11.19
N ILE A 497 5.83 25.02 -10.22
CA ILE A 497 4.98 24.41 -9.19
C ILE A 497 4.39 25.49 -8.30
N ARG A 498 3.07 25.38 -8.09
CA ARG A 498 2.28 26.29 -7.27
C ARG A 498 1.70 25.54 -6.06
N PRO A 499 1.44 26.21 -4.93
CA PRO A 499 0.77 25.59 -3.81
C PRO A 499 -0.57 24.99 -4.22
N MET A 500 -0.78 23.70 -3.87
CA MET A 500 -1.91 22.90 -4.31
C MET A 500 -2.65 22.26 -3.15
N VAL A 501 -3.88 21.84 -3.44
CA VAL A 501 -4.64 20.88 -2.63
C VAL A 501 -5.14 19.74 -3.49
N ALA A 502 -5.42 18.59 -2.85
CA ALA A 502 -6.35 17.62 -3.41
C ALA A 502 -7.71 17.79 -2.70
N HIS A 503 -8.77 17.98 -3.49
CA HIS A 503 -10.14 18.13 -2.98
C HIS A 503 -10.65 16.84 -2.32
N PRO A 504 -11.50 16.92 -1.29
CA PRO A 504 -12.34 15.81 -0.90
C PRO A 504 -13.29 15.46 -2.06
N GLY A 505 -13.65 14.18 -2.17
CA GLY A 505 -14.67 13.77 -3.12
C GLY A 505 -16.04 14.32 -2.75
N ASN A 506 -16.91 14.36 -3.74
CA ASN A 506 -18.34 14.63 -3.55
C ASN A 506 -19.14 13.55 -4.30
N PRO A 507 -19.54 12.46 -3.63
CA PRO A 507 -20.31 11.39 -4.26
C PRO A 507 -21.64 11.85 -4.85
N ASP A 508 -22.27 12.87 -4.25
CA ASP A 508 -23.54 13.42 -4.71
C ASP A 508 -23.41 14.14 -6.06
N GLU A 509 -22.22 14.65 -6.37
CA GLU A 509 -21.87 15.28 -7.64
C GLU A 509 -21.10 14.33 -8.58
N GLY A 510 -20.93 13.08 -8.19
CA GLY A 510 -20.16 12.09 -8.95
C GLY A 510 -18.65 12.34 -8.95
N VAL A 511 -18.14 13.14 -8.01
CA VAL A 511 -16.72 13.41 -7.84
C VAL A 511 -16.13 12.37 -6.88
N PRO A 512 -15.21 11.51 -7.32
CA PRO A 512 -14.62 10.53 -6.44
C PRO A 512 -13.76 11.20 -5.36
N SER A 513 -13.76 10.63 -4.15
CA SER A 513 -12.83 10.98 -3.08
C SER A 513 -11.46 10.40 -3.41
N ASP A 514 -10.62 11.17 -4.09
CA ASP A 514 -9.37 10.68 -4.66
C ASP A 514 -8.28 11.77 -4.59
N PRO A 515 -7.03 11.42 -4.22
CA PRO A 515 -5.90 12.35 -4.23
C PRO A 515 -5.59 12.97 -5.61
N THR A 516 -6.13 12.40 -6.70
CA THR A 516 -5.98 12.97 -8.07
C THR A 516 -6.86 14.18 -8.34
N ASN A 517 -7.76 14.57 -7.42
CA ASN A 517 -8.60 15.76 -7.56
C ASN A 517 -7.85 17.04 -7.18
N GLY A 518 -6.82 17.38 -7.96
CA GLY A 518 -5.99 18.57 -7.73
C GLY A 518 -6.68 19.89 -7.99
N ALA A 519 -6.29 20.92 -7.23
CA ALA A 519 -6.60 22.33 -7.50
C ALA A 519 -5.48 23.24 -6.95
N TYR A 520 -5.28 24.39 -7.60
CA TYR A 520 -4.42 25.42 -7.05
C TYR A 520 -5.14 26.19 -5.94
N ILE A 521 -4.42 26.53 -4.86
CA ILE A 521 -5.01 27.19 -3.69
C ILE A 521 -5.58 28.58 -4.04
N ASP A 522 -4.92 29.33 -4.94
CA ASP A 522 -5.37 30.64 -5.38
C ASP A 522 -6.62 30.60 -6.27
N GLU A 523 -7.04 29.43 -6.74
CA GLU A 523 -8.27 29.20 -7.52
C GLU A 523 -9.41 28.60 -6.68
N LEU A 524 -9.11 28.17 -5.44
CA LEU A 524 -10.03 27.40 -4.60
C LEU A 524 -11.19 28.25 -4.00
N GLY A 525 -11.02 29.55 -3.90
CA GLY A 525 -11.91 30.39 -3.10
C GLY A 525 -11.63 30.25 -1.59
N GLU A 526 -12.51 30.82 -0.75
CA GLU A 526 -12.35 30.77 0.69
C GLU A 526 -12.95 29.48 1.26
N VAL A 527 -12.13 28.66 1.90
CA VAL A 527 -12.54 27.43 2.57
C VAL A 527 -12.10 27.49 4.03
N ALA A 528 -13.05 27.72 4.95
CA ALA A 528 -12.79 27.64 6.39
C ALA A 528 -12.47 26.20 6.82
N ILE A 529 -11.64 26.04 7.84
CA ILE A 529 -11.25 24.74 8.36
C ILE A 529 -11.55 24.60 9.86
N ASP A 530 -11.83 23.38 10.28
CA ASP A 530 -12.00 22.99 11.68
C ASP A 530 -10.79 22.26 12.21
N ILE A 531 -10.06 21.54 11.35
CA ILE A 531 -8.91 20.72 11.71
C ILE A 531 -7.75 20.97 10.75
N ALA A 532 -6.57 21.25 11.32
CA ALA A 532 -5.30 21.23 10.62
C ALA A 532 -4.46 20.04 11.14
N TYR A 533 -4.15 19.09 10.29
CA TYR A 533 -3.40 17.90 10.69
C TYR A 533 -2.10 17.76 9.90
N ALA A 534 -0.98 17.95 10.60
CA ALA A 534 0.39 17.84 10.13
C ALA A 534 1.01 16.50 10.59
N GLY A 535 1.93 15.94 9.81
CA GLY A 535 2.61 14.70 10.17
C GLY A 535 2.26 13.51 9.27
N SER A 536 2.22 12.32 9.82
CA SER A 536 2.19 11.01 9.13
C SER A 536 3.52 10.65 8.46
N CYS A 537 3.56 9.51 7.74
CA CYS A 537 4.77 9.10 7.01
C CYS A 537 5.16 10.07 5.88
N THR A 538 4.20 10.80 5.29
CA THR A 538 4.47 11.78 4.24
C THR A 538 5.00 13.11 4.76
N ALA A 539 4.69 13.48 5.99
CA ALA A 539 4.93 14.83 6.50
C ALA A 539 5.34 14.86 7.98
N GLY A 540 5.89 13.76 8.48
CA GLY A 540 6.38 13.65 9.87
C GLY A 540 7.90 13.54 9.99
N LYS A 541 8.66 14.06 9.01
CA LYS A 541 10.11 13.95 8.89
C LYS A 541 10.82 15.21 9.41
N ASP A 542 12.14 15.22 9.45
CA ASP A 542 12.95 16.31 9.99
C ASP A 542 12.66 17.65 9.29
N ASP A 543 12.65 17.66 7.95
CA ASP A 543 12.40 18.88 7.18
C ASP A 543 10.95 19.37 7.30
N ASP A 544 9.99 18.45 7.41
CA ASP A 544 8.60 18.82 7.65
C ASP A 544 8.45 19.56 8.98
N PHE A 545 9.13 19.08 10.03
CA PHE A 545 9.13 19.72 11.34
C PHE A 545 9.84 21.07 11.33
N ALA A 546 10.89 21.23 10.53
CA ALA A 546 11.52 22.53 10.30
C ALA A 546 10.54 23.52 9.62
N TYR A 547 9.78 23.07 8.62
CA TYR A 547 8.73 23.87 8.00
C TYR A 547 7.63 24.27 8.99
N TYR A 548 7.17 23.33 9.82
CA TYR A 548 6.17 23.62 10.85
C TYR A 548 6.69 24.65 11.85
N ALA A 549 7.94 24.51 12.29
CA ALA A 549 8.56 25.45 13.23
C ALA A 549 8.74 26.84 12.61
N MET A 550 9.12 26.92 11.34
CA MET A 550 9.28 28.18 10.61
C MET A 550 7.94 28.95 10.53
N VAL A 551 6.87 28.29 10.09
CA VAL A 551 5.55 28.92 9.97
C VAL A 551 5.01 29.30 11.35
N THR A 552 5.14 28.42 12.35
CA THR A 552 4.70 28.69 13.73
C THR A 552 5.43 29.88 14.34
N LYS A 553 6.75 29.95 14.11
CA LYS A 553 7.54 31.08 14.59
C LYS A 553 7.08 32.40 13.98
N ALA A 554 6.88 32.44 12.67
CA ALA A 554 6.40 33.64 11.97
C ALA A 554 5.04 34.09 12.50
N ALA A 555 4.11 33.15 12.74
CA ALA A 555 2.80 33.45 13.32
C ALA A 555 2.93 34.04 14.76
N LEU A 556 3.73 33.39 15.61
CA LEU A 556 3.95 33.89 16.98
C LEU A 556 4.64 35.26 17.03
N ASP A 557 5.57 35.52 16.11
CA ASP A 557 6.23 36.81 15.98
C ASP A 557 5.23 37.92 15.57
N ALA A 558 4.19 37.57 14.85
CA ALA A 558 3.05 38.44 14.53
C ALA A 558 1.95 38.48 15.62
N GLY A 559 2.17 37.79 16.74
CA GLY A 559 1.23 37.75 17.87
C GLY A 559 0.04 36.84 17.66
N LEU A 560 0.10 35.91 16.67
CA LEU A 560 -0.93 34.95 16.35
C LEU A 560 -0.70 33.62 17.08
N THR A 561 -1.80 32.94 17.39
CA THR A 561 -1.85 31.53 17.80
C THR A 561 -2.75 30.78 16.83
N VAL A 562 -2.88 29.48 16.98
CA VAL A 562 -3.87 28.69 16.20
C VAL A 562 -5.22 29.41 16.23
N ALA A 563 -5.86 29.54 15.08
CA ALA A 563 -7.10 30.31 14.91
C ALA A 563 -8.22 29.74 15.80
N GLU A 564 -9.08 30.63 16.30
CA GLU A 564 -10.24 30.23 17.12
C GLU A 564 -11.12 29.25 16.35
N GLY A 565 -11.51 28.14 16.99
CA GLY A 565 -12.32 27.08 16.39
C GLY A 565 -11.53 26.06 15.59
N VAL A 566 -10.22 26.22 15.42
CA VAL A 566 -9.36 25.25 14.72
C VAL A 566 -8.61 24.36 15.71
N ASP A 567 -8.71 23.07 15.52
CA ASP A 567 -7.84 22.09 16.18
C ASP A 567 -6.63 21.80 15.31
N CYS A 568 -5.43 22.15 15.81
CA CYS A 568 -4.16 21.91 15.12
C CYS A 568 -3.37 20.78 15.78
N TYR A 569 -3.00 19.77 14.98
CA TYR A 569 -2.24 18.61 15.41
C TYR A 569 -0.96 18.47 14.59
N ILE A 570 0.15 18.09 15.27
CA ILE A 570 1.38 17.65 14.62
C ILE A 570 1.74 16.26 15.16
N GLN A 571 1.91 15.28 14.28
CA GLN A 571 2.30 13.93 14.64
C GLN A 571 3.72 13.62 14.15
N PHE A 572 4.56 13.12 15.05
CA PHE A 572 5.92 12.69 14.71
C PHE A 572 5.91 11.45 13.83
N GLY A 573 6.82 11.38 12.85
CA GLY A 573 7.01 10.18 12.02
C GLY A 573 7.86 9.11 12.71
N SER A 574 8.85 9.55 13.53
CA SER A 574 9.70 8.64 14.31
C SER A 574 10.14 9.28 15.63
N LYS A 575 10.71 8.45 16.50
CA LYS A 575 11.34 8.93 17.74
C LYS A 575 12.54 9.85 17.45
N ALA A 576 13.29 9.57 16.38
CA ALA A 576 14.42 10.40 15.96
C ALA A 576 13.98 11.84 15.66
N VAL A 577 12.87 12.00 14.92
CA VAL A 577 12.26 13.31 14.61
C VAL A 577 11.75 14.00 15.88
N LYS A 578 11.15 13.25 16.81
CA LYS A 578 10.73 13.80 18.11
C LYS A 578 11.91 14.32 18.92
N ASP A 579 12.98 13.53 19.00
CA ASP A 579 14.21 13.91 19.71
C ASP A 579 14.88 15.16 19.06
N LEU A 580 14.84 15.27 17.71
CA LEU A 580 15.29 16.46 16.99
C LEU A 580 14.45 17.68 17.33
N SER A 581 13.13 17.54 17.33
CA SER A 581 12.21 18.63 17.66
C SER A 581 12.40 19.12 19.09
N GLU A 582 12.66 18.22 20.04
CA GLU A 582 12.98 18.58 21.43
C GLU A 582 14.29 19.33 21.53
N ARG A 583 15.38 18.83 20.89
CA ARG A 583 16.70 19.47 20.89
C ARG A 583 16.66 20.89 20.30
N ASN A 584 15.82 21.14 19.31
CA ASN A 584 15.65 22.43 18.67
C ASN A 584 14.66 23.36 19.40
N GLY A 585 14.03 22.92 20.50
CA GLY A 585 13.02 23.68 21.22
C GLY A 585 11.71 23.90 20.50
N TRP A 586 11.47 23.12 19.42
CA TRP A 586 10.27 23.26 18.60
C TRP A 586 9.01 22.78 19.33
N ASN A 587 9.11 21.81 20.23
CA ASN A 587 7.98 21.34 21.02
C ASN A 587 7.37 22.45 21.89
N ASP A 588 8.19 23.29 22.49
CA ASP A 588 7.73 24.44 23.29
C ASP A 588 7.13 25.54 22.39
N LEU A 589 7.73 25.77 21.22
CA LEU A 589 7.22 26.68 20.21
C LEU A 589 5.78 26.27 19.77
N PHE A 590 5.59 25.02 19.44
CA PHE A 590 4.29 24.47 19.02
C PHE A 590 3.25 24.57 20.14
N LYS A 591 3.60 24.17 21.35
CA LYS A 591 2.70 24.27 22.52
C LYS A 591 2.28 25.71 22.80
N LYS A 592 3.22 26.65 22.70
CA LYS A 592 2.94 28.10 22.88
C LYS A 592 1.95 28.62 21.85
N ALA A 593 1.99 28.09 20.63
CA ALA A 593 1.07 28.46 19.55
C ALA A 593 -0.32 27.78 19.66
N GLY A 594 -0.51 26.83 20.58
CA GLY A 594 -1.75 26.08 20.74
C GLY A 594 -1.84 24.80 19.91
N VAL A 595 -0.70 24.33 19.39
CA VAL A 595 -0.60 23.07 18.62
C VAL A 595 -0.55 21.85 19.54
N LYS A 596 -1.28 20.81 19.21
CA LYS A 596 -1.32 19.53 19.91
C LYS A 596 -0.32 18.55 19.29
N LEU A 597 0.66 18.08 20.06
CA LEU A 597 1.67 17.11 19.61
C LEU A 597 1.21 15.68 19.85
N ILE A 598 1.43 14.80 18.87
CA ILE A 598 1.09 13.39 18.92
C ILE A 598 2.36 12.57 18.72
N ASP A 599 2.57 11.56 19.55
CA ASP A 599 3.67 10.60 19.43
C ASP A 599 3.62 9.82 18.10
N PRO A 600 4.72 9.17 17.69
CA PRO A 600 4.79 8.47 16.41
C PRO A 600 3.71 7.39 16.23
N GLY A 601 3.17 7.29 15.02
CA GLY A 601 2.19 6.28 14.61
C GLY A 601 1.36 6.72 13.41
N CYS A 602 0.52 5.83 12.88
CA CYS A 602 -0.35 6.14 11.74
C CYS A 602 -1.53 7.06 12.10
N GLY A 603 -2.07 6.94 13.29
CA GLY A 603 -3.04 7.89 13.86
C GLY A 603 -4.22 8.26 12.96
N ALA A 604 -4.48 9.53 12.79
CA ALA A 604 -5.58 10.05 11.97
C ALA A 604 -5.43 9.69 10.48
N CYS A 605 -4.23 9.42 9.98
CA CYS A 605 -4.01 9.00 8.58
C CYS A 605 -4.80 7.74 8.21
N ILE A 606 -5.01 6.81 9.16
CA ILE A 606 -5.87 5.63 8.97
C ILE A 606 -7.20 5.75 9.74
N GLY A 607 -7.51 6.94 10.22
CA GLY A 607 -8.70 7.22 11.02
C GLY A 607 -8.69 6.58 12.40
N ALA A 608 -7.54 6.29 12.96
CA ALA A 608 -7.35 5.52 14.19
C ALA A 608 -6.60 6.32 15.27
N GLY A 609 -6.79 7.63 15.37
CA GLY A 609 -6.12 8.45 16.38
C GLY A 609 -6.66 9.87 16.51
N PRO A 610 -6.05 10.70 17.36
CA PRO A 610 -6.40 12.12 17.48
C PRO A 610 -6.29 12.85 16.13
N GLY A 611 -7.14 13.84 15.90
CA GLY A 611 -7.17 14.64 14.66
C GLY A 611 -8.12 14.10 13.58
N VAL A 612 -8.88 13.02 13.86
CA VAL A 612 -10.01 12.60 13.02
C VAL A 612 -11.19 13.57 13.18
N SER A 613 -11.95 13.79 12.09
CA SER A 613 -13.23 14.50 12.19
C SER A 613 -14.29 13.60 12.85
N HIS A 614 -15.28 14.23 13.49
CA HIS A 614 -16.38 13.56 14.18
C HIS A 614 -17.73 13.79 13.50
N GLU A 615 -17.86 14.87 12.71
CA GLU A 615 -19.05 15.29 12.02
C GLU A 615 -18.77 15.47 10.51
N SER A 616 -19.81 15.26 9.68
CA SER A 616 -19.70 15.31 8.21
C SER A 616 -19.42 16.71 7.67
N GLU A 617 -19.83 17.75 8.42
CA GLU A 617 -19.66 19.14 8.07
C GLU A 617 -18.26 19.67 8.35
N GLN A 618 -17.50 19.01 9.22
CA GLN A 618 -16.13 19.43 9.55
C GLN A 618 -15.22 19.38 8.32
N VAL A 619 -14.39 20.41 8.21
CA VAL A 619 -13.39 20.52 7.15
C VAL A 619 -11.99 20.36 7.74
N SER A 620 -11.27 19.39 7.24
CA SER A 620 -9.87 19.13 7.61
C SER A 620 -8.94 19.49 6.44
N VAL A 621 -7.83 20.17 6.73
CA VAL A 621 -6.68 20.29 5.84
C VAL A 621 -5.53 19.47 6.42
N SER A 622 -4.93 18.60 5.62
CA SER A 622 -3.96 17.64 6.13
C SER A 622 -2.79 17.40 5.19
N ALA A 623 -1.63 17.14 5.78
CA ALA A 623 -0.42 16.72 5.06
C ALA A 623 -0.31 15.19 4.88
N ILE A 624 -1.32 14.41 5.29
CA ILE A 624 -1.37 12.96 5.04
C ILE A 624 -1.47 12.64 3.54
N ASN A 625 -1.45 11.37 3.19
CA ASN A 625 -1.34 10.93 1.79
C ASN A 625 -2.68 10.62 1.10
N ARG A 626 -3.76 10.35 1.83
CA ARG A 626 -5.06 9.92 1.28
C ARG A 626 -6.21 10.71 1.85
N ASN A 627 -7.18 11.06 1.00
CA ASN A 627 -8.37 11.79 1.37
C ASN A 627 -9.69 11.10 0.94
N PHE A 628 -9.68 9.78 0.78
CA PHE A 628 -10.90 9.01 0.51
C PHE A 628 -11.96 9.31 1.59
N GLN A 629 -13.21 9.30 1.20
CA GLN A 629 -14.32 9.53 2.13
C GLN A 629 -14.25 8.57 3.33
N GLY A 630 -14.37 9.11 4.53
CA GLY A 630 -14.25 8.35 5.77
C GLY A 630 -12.81 7.98 6.19
N ARG A 631 -11.78 8.38 5.42
CA ARG A 631 -10.38 8.05 5.71
C ARG A 631 -9.93 8.57 7.08
N SER A 632 -10.20 9.83 7.37
CA SER A 632 -9.84 10.50 8.63
C SER A 632 -11.08 11.03 9.36
N GLY A 633 -12.14 10.22 9.43
CA GLY A 633 -13.45 10.58 9.97
C GLY A 633 -14.45 10.91 8.86
N PRO A 634 -15.71 11.29 9.23
CA PRO A 634 -16.81 11.53 8.28
C PRO A 634 -16.71 12.86 7.54
N GLY A 635 -15.88 13.81 7.99
CA GLY A 635 -15.79 15.16 7.45
C GLY A 635 -15.07 15.25 6.10
N LYS A 636 -15.01 16.44 5.55
CA LYS A 636 -14.34 16.78 4.29
C LYS A 636 -12.84 16.91 4.53
N LEU A 637 -12.02 16.19 3.77
CA LEU A 637 -10.58 16.13 3.95
C LEU A 637 -9.84 16.64 2.71
N TYR A 638 -9.16 17.78 2.84
CA TYR A 638 -8.24 18.32 1.84
C TYR A 638 -6.82 17.87 2.13
N LEU A 639 -6.10 17.43 1.09
CA LEU A 639 -4.64 17.21 1.19
C LEU A 639 -3.91 18.49 0.77
N ALA A 640 -2.86 18.83 1.51
CA ALA A 640 -2.01 19.96 1.20
C ALA A 640 -0.57 19.73 1.68
N SER A 641 0.34 20.63 1.29
CA SER A 641 1.72 20.60 1.76
C SER A 641 1.84 20.96 3.25
N PRO A 642 2.93 20.53 3.92
CA PRO A 642 3.22 20.92 5.31
C PRO A 642 3.11 22.42 5.57
N LEU A 643 3.62 23.23 4.67
CA LEU A 643 3.58 24.70 4.75
C LEU A 643 2.12 25.24 4.70
N THR A 644 1.33 24.72 3.76
CA THR A 644 -0.08 25.10 3.63
C THR A 644 -0.91 24.70 4.84
N VAL A 645 -0.69 23.48 5.39
CA VAL A 645 -1.43 23.01 6.58
C VAL A 645 -1.17 23.95 7.77
N MET A 646 0.08 24.29 8.03
CA MET A 646 0.41 25.18 9.14
C MET A 646 -0.05 26.61 8.91
N ALA A 647 0.09 27.16 7.70
CA ALA A 647 -0.45 28.48 7.39
C ALA A 647 -1.97 28.54 7.62
N SER A 648 -2.67 27.48 7.21
CA SER A 648 -4.12 27.36 7.39
C SER A 648 -4.52 27.27 8.86
N ALA A 649 -3.74 26.62 9.71
CA ALA A 649 -4.00 26.53 11.15
C ALA A 649 -4.03 27.90 11.83
N PHE A 650 -3.21 28.85 11.37
CA PHE A 650 -3.15 30.21 11.94
C PHE A 650 -4.15 31.19 11.28
N THR A 651 -4.58 30.93 10.06
CA THR A 651 -5.54 31.81 9.36
C THR A 651 -6.99 31.35 9.49
N GLY A 652 -7.24 30.09 9.95
CA GLY A 652 -8.59 29.52 10.08
C GLY A 652 -9.21 29.07 8.75
N LYS A 653 -8.44 29.13 7.65
CA LYS A 653 -8.89 28.75 6.31
C LYS A 653 -7.74 28.24 5.46
N ILE A 654 -8.02 27.47 4.42
CA ILE A 654 -6.98 26.97 3.50
C ILE A 654 -6.20 28.16 2.92
N THR A 655 -4.91 28.22 3.25
CA THR A 655 -4.02 29.34 2.90
C THR A 655 -2.64 28.84 2.51
N ALA A 656 -2.17 29.26 1.33
CA ALA A 656 -0.80 29.02 0.93
C ALA A 656 0.19 29.82 1.79
N TRP A 657 1.27 29.19 2.21
CA TRP A 657 2.34 29.88 2.92
C TRP A 657 3.10 30.84 2.00
N LYS A 658 3.43 32.02 2.55
CA LYS A 658 4.35 33.00 1.97
C LYS A 658 5.18 33.60 3.09
N PRO A 659 6.44 34.01 2.84
CA PRO A 659 7.30 34.59 3.88
C PRO A 659 6.74 35.82 4.59
N ASP A 660 5.86 36.56 3.92
CA ASP A 660 5.22 37.79 4.40
C ASP A 660 3.75 37.60 4.81
N LEU A 661 3.27 36.35 4.92
CA LEU A 661 1.85 36.03 5.18
C LEU A 661 1.29 36.68 6.44
N PHE A 662 2.10 36.79 7.48
CA PHE A 662 1.69 37.35 8.78
C PHE A 662 2.30 38.76 9.07
N SER A 663 2.87 39.44 8.04
CA SER A 663 3.51 40.74 8.17
C SER A 663 2.50 41.89 8.24
#